data_fec8047707533f87879b49e163e0e3d6
#
_entry.id   fec8047707533f87879b49e163e0e3d6
#
_cell.length_a   1.000
_cell.length_b   1.000
_cell.length_c   1.000
_cell.angle_alpha   90.00
_cell.angle_beta   90.00
_cell.angle_gamma   90.00
#
_symmetry.space_group_name_H-M   'P 1'
#
loop_
_entity.id
_entity.type
_entity.pdbx_description
1 polymer ?
#
loop_
_entity_poly.entity_id
_entity_poly.type
_entity_poly.pdbx_seq_one_letter_code
_entity_poly.pdbx_strand_id
1 'polypeptide(L)'
;MMRAVLGVLAAAVIALVPLTAPSVAQAQVEPVSMMLAGGPTSASDATPVQLDADVYIPDVTPAPAVLLAHGFGGSKEGVAEEAQALADSGYVVLAYTARGFGASTGSISMNSPDFEIADARALVDYLGSLASVSSEAPGDPVVGVGGGSYGGALALMLAGYDERIDAVVADITWNDLETSLFAQSRVEGVQPGVLKSLWTSLFFSSGLGLEPGQPVSECGRFTPEWCAAYVEAVTQGTVSPEASALMERSSPRSITERITAPVLLGAGQADSLFPLTQANANAEQIVNAPVKVVWHAGGHDGGIAETDRLRALSQAWFDEHLRGGPAVGEAFEASLVEASALSDRDPGTVEVLSSPTYPGLFGDGTTEMAVAAPPQQVLAPAGGAPAAITSLPGAGGLASLAGDLLAVPLPGQTAGFFTESLASSMRIVGSTRARLSVSSDRPVDDAVLFASLRVVSANGRQSLPQGLVAPIRLEDLGPEPVTVEVVLPGIVTEVAAGDRLALVIATTDQGYRMPPGPAVYTVAADGPIQIPTLQGTTSAVGTPPWVWPLGAVIITALIWLVVALLRPRDRAGEARPELATVPLAIRDLAKEFKGGFKAVDGVSFEVPPGIVLGLLGPNGAGKTTTMRMAMGLIRPTGGDTWIFGEHVRPGAPVLARVGSFIEGPGFLPHLTGRQNLDLFWRASGREDGDPHLDQVLEIAGLGSAIDRKVRTYSQGMRQRLGIAQAMLGLPDLLVLDEPTNGLDPPQIREMRQVMHDYAASGKTVIVSSHLLSEVEQTCSHVVVMNHGHLIYSGTVADMLAGRSGLRLEDVFLELVGEGHRVDQ
;
A
#
# COMPACT_ATOMS: atom_id res chain seq x y z
N MET A 1 -21.26 -36.13 34.30
CA MET A 1 -21.41 -35.99 32.81
C MET A 1 -20.59 -34.84 32.23
N MET A 2 -20.57 -33.68 32.80
CA MET A 2 -19.81 -32.48 32.32
C MET A 2 -18.27 -32.66 32.27
N ARG A 3 -17.67 -33.40 33.20
CA ARG A 3 -16.22 -33.68 33.21
C ARG A 3 -15.78 -34.69 32.14
N ALA A 4 -16.65 -35.62 31.75
CA ALA A 4 -16.38 -36.60 30.67
C ALA A 4 -16.47 -35.98 29.29
N VAL A 5 -17.36 -35.01 29.04
CA VAL A 5 -17.48 -34.25 27.80
C VAL A 5 -16.31 -33.29 27.61
N LEU A 6 -15.83 -32.67 28.69
CA LEU A 6 -14.64 -31.79 28.66
C LEU A 6 -13.36 -32.59 28.36
N GLY A 7 -13.27 -33.83 28.85
CA GLY A 7 -12.13 -34.72 28.56
C GLY A 7 -12.08 -35.18 27.11
N VAL A 8 -13.24 -35.47 26.48
CA VAL A 8 -13.33 -35.87 25.08
C VAL A 8 -13.09 -34.67 24.13
N LEU A 9 -13.57 -33.45 24.46
CA LEU A 9 -13.30 -32.24 23.70
C LEU A 9 -11.84 -31.78 23.79
N ALA A 10 -11.22 -31.91 24.96
CA ALA A 10 -9.79 -31.63 25.11
C ALA A 10 -8.92 -32.63 24.35
N ALA A 11 -9.30 -33.92 24.32
CA ALA A 11 -8.60 -34.94 23.57
C ALA A 11 -8.80 -34.77 22.03
N ALA A 12 -9.97 -34.31 21.58
CA ALA A 12 -10.24 -34.03 20.16
C ALA A 12 -9.51 -32.77 19.67
N VAL A 13 -9.31 -31.75 20.51
CA VAL A 13 -8.55 -30.54 20.17
C VAL A 13 -7.04 -30.84 20.13
N ILE A 14 -6.54 -31.73 21.00
CA ILE A 14 -5.13 -32.15 21.01
C ILE A 14 -4.82 -33.08 19.81
N ALA A 15 -5.81 -33.82 19.26
CA ALA A 15 -5.62 -34.70 18.11
C ALA A 15 -5.71 -33.98 16.75
N LEU A 16 -6.16 -32.70 16.71
CA LEU A 16 -6.29 -31.88 15.48
C LEU A 16 -5.24 -30.74 15.39
N VAL A 17 -4.38 -30.58 16.37
CA VAL A 17 -3.18 -29.80 16.23
C VAL A 17 -2.16 -30.71 15.54
N PRO A 18 -1.73 -30.48 14.29
CA PRO A 18 -0.55 -31.14 13.80
C PRO A 18 0.54 -30.80 14.80
N LEU A 19 1.13 -31.83 15.40
CA LEU A 19 2.40 -31.70 16.12
C LEU A 19 3.43 -31.25 15.08
N THR A 20 3.44 -29.96 14.76
CA THR A 20 4.65 -29.35 14.27
C THR A 20 5.63 -29.51 15.43
N ALA A 21 6.56 -30.45 15.27
CA ALA A 21 7.76 -30.43 16.07
C ALA A 21 8.20 -28.96 16.16
N PRO A 22 8.68 -28.46 17.31
CA PRO A 22 9.26 -27.14 17.33
C PRO A 22 10.30 -27.16 16.21
N SER A 23 10.07 -26.37 15.16
CA SER A 23 11.12 -26.05 14.21
C SER A 23 12.23 -25.50 15.10
N VAL A 24 13.31 -26.22 15.20
CA VAL A 24 14.56 -25.65 15.65
C VAL A 24 14.70 -24.44 14.76
N ALA A 25 14.61 -23.23 15.32
CA ALA A 25 14.85 -22.02 14.56
C ALA A 25 16.24 -22.23 13.95
N GLN A 26 16.27 -22.55 12.65
CA GLN A 26 17.50 -22.66 11.91
C GLN A 26 18.08 -21.26 11.98
N ALA A 27 19.32 -21.13 12.46
CA ALA A 27 19.96 -19.83 12.53
C ALA A 27 19.97 -19.28 11.10
N GLN A 28 19.46 -18.07 10.93
CA GLN A 28 19.50 -17.39 9.63
C GLN A 28 20.95 -17.32 9.15
N VAL A 29 21.17 -17.54 7.87
CA VAL A 29 22.49 -17.42 7.27
C VAL A 29 22.84 -15.92 7.21
N GLU A 30 23.80 -15.49 8.01
CA GLU A 30 24.24 -14.09 8.01
C GLU A 30 25.11 -13.80 6.78
N PRO A 31 24.83 -12.73 6.01
CA PRO A 31 25.64 -12.37 4.85
C PRO A 31 26.98 -11.77 5.25
N VAL A 32 27.99 -11.99 4.41
CA VAL A 32 29.27 -11.31 4.46
C VAL A 32 29.28 -10.20 3.40
N SER A 33 29.18 -8.95 3.85
CA SER A 33 29.26 -7.79 2.96
C SER A 33 30.69 -7.48 2.56
N MET A 34 30.92 -7.24 1.26
CA MET A 34 32.26 -6.94 0.71
C MET A 34 32.18 -6.18 -0.60
N MET A 35 33.30 -5.58 -0.97
CA MET A 35 33.49 -5.01 -2.31
C MET A 35 34.20 -6.04 -3.19
N LEU A 36 33.57 -6.36 -4.34
CA LEU A 36 34.11 -7.28 -5.32
C LEU A 36 34.57 -6.54 -6.58
N ALA A 37 35.61 -7.02 -7.23
CA ALA A 37 36.08 -6.48 -8.50
C ALA A 37 35.14 -6.93 -9.63
N GLY A 38 34.60 -5.96 -10.37
CA GLY A 38 33.80 -6.19 -11.57
C GLY A 38 34.63 -6.07 -12.85
N GLY A 39 33.95 -5.78 -13.97
CA GLY A 39 34.52 -5.48 -15.26
C GLY A 39 35.22 -4.09 -15.32
N PRO A 40 35.64 -3.65 -16.52
CA PRO A 40 36.35 -2.39 -16.70
C PRO A 40 35.48 -1.17 -16.38
N THR A 41 36.10 -0.11 -15.88
CA THR A 41 35.42 1.15 -15.56
C THR A 41 34.85 1.83 -16.80
N SER A 42 35.59 1.80 -17.92
CA SER A 42 35.14 2.33 -19.22
C SER A 42 35.87 1.64 -20.36
N ALA A 43 35.50 1.90 -21.61
CA ALA A 43 36.21 1.38 -22.79
C ALA A 43 37.68 1.80 -22.87
N SER A 44 38.05 2.91 -22.24
CA SER A 44 39.44 3.42 -22.19
C SER A 44 40.16 3.17 -20.87
N ASP A 45 39.44 2.68 -19.85
CA ASP A 45 40.00 2.40 -18.53
C ASP A 45 39.66 0.96 -18.10
N ALA A 46 40.61 0.10 -18.17
CA ALA A 46 40.50 -1.31 -17.79
C ALA A 46 40.54 -1.56 -16.27
N THR A 47 40.64 -0.50 -15.44
CA THR A 47 40.58 -0.65 -13.99
C THR A 47 39.21 -1.24 -13.59
N PRO A 48 39.17 -2.34 -12.80
CA PRO A 48 37.94 -2.95 -12.39
C PRO A 48 37.05 -2.00 -11.52
N VAL A 49 35.76 -1.94 -11.80
CA VAL A 49 34.83 -1.31 -10.89
C VAL A 49 34.72 -2.08 -9.57
N GLN A 50 34.31 -1.43 -8.51
CA GLN A 50 34.08 -2.06 -7.23
C GLN A 50 32.57 -2.22 -7.05
N LEU A 51 32.13 -3.45 -6.84
CA LEU A 51 30.73 -3.84 -6.70
C LEU A 51 30.44 -4.16 -5.22
N ASP A 52 29.46 -3.49 -4.64
CA ASP A 52 28.98 -3.76 -3.29
C ASP A 52 28.15 -5.04 -3.30
N ALA A 53 28.57 -6.07 -2.56
CA ALA A 53 27.98 -7.40 -2.59
C ALA A 53 27.80 -8.00 -1.20
N ASP A 54 26.78 -8.83 -1.05
CA ASP A 54 26.53 -9.70 0.10
C ASP A 54 26.61 -11.16 -0.35
N VAL A 55 27.44 -11.93 0.34
CA VAL A 55 27.63 -13.36 0.09
C VAL A 55 27.05 -14.15 1.28
N TYR A 56 26.07 -14.99 0.98
CA TYR A 56 25.41 -15.88 1.93
C TYR A 56 25.99 -17.29 1.74
N ILE A 57 26.53 -17.90 2.79
CA ILE A 57 27.12 -19.25 2.73
C ILE A 57 26.35 -20.16 3.68
N PRO A 58 25.64 -21.18 3.18
CA PRO A 58 24.86 -22.09 4.00
C PRO A 58 25.76 -22.98 4.88
N ASP A 59 25.19 -23.59 5.91
CA ASP A 59 25.91 -24.47 6.84
C ASP A 59 26.51 -25.71 6.16
N VAL A 60 25.88 -26.20 5.08
CA VAL A 60 26.32 -27.38 4.34
C VAL A 60 26.93 -26.96 3.03
N THR A 61 28.22 -27.18 2.90
CA THR A 61 28.99 -26.87 1.69
C THR A 61 29.89 -28.07 1.27
N PRO A 62 30.29 -28.21 0.00
CA PRO A 62 29.96 -27.30 -1.10
C PRO A 62 28.49 -27.40 -1.55
N ALA A 63 27.92 -26.28 -2.00
CA ALA A 63 26.55 -26.15 -2.47
C ALA A 63 26.50 -25.42 -3.82
N PRO A 64 25.47 -25.63 -4.66
CA PRO A 64 25.25 -24.81 -5.84
C PRO A 64 25.10 -23.33 -5.48
N ALA A 65 25.44 -22.44 -6.39
CA ALA A 65 25.37 -21.00 -6.19
C ALA A 65 24.20 -20.38 -6.96
N VAL A 66 23.70 -19.22 -6.46
CA VAL A 66 22.77 -18.36 -7.19
C VAL A 66 23.29 -16.92 -7.15
N LEU A 67 23.41 -16.31 -8.32
CA LEU A 67 23.70 -14.88 -8.49
C LEU A 67 22.38 -14.14 -8.62
N LEU A 68 22.10 -13.16 -7.73
CA LEU A 68 20.89 -12.36 -7.74
C LEU A 68 21.17 -10.92 -8.15
N ALA A 69 20.42 -10.44 -9.15
CA ALA A 69 20.49 -9.10 -9.69
C ALA A 69 19.20 -8.31 -9.41
N HIS A 70 19.34 -7.08 -8.89
CA HIS A 70 18.23 -6.19 -8.58
C HIS A 70 17.64 -5.47 -9.80
N GLY A 71 16.42 -4.93 -9.67
CA GLY A 71 15.79 -4.06 -10.66
C GLY A 71 16.44 -2.68 -10.75
N PHE A 72 16.17 -1.93 -11.82
CA PHE A 72 16.74 -0.60 -12.04
C PHE A 72 16.47 0.35 -10.87
N GLY A 73 17.49 1.09 -10.44
CA GLY A 73 17.38 2.00 -9.28
C GLY A 73 17.46 1.31 -7.93
N GLY A 74 17.54 -0.02 -7.89
CA GLY A 74 17.67 -0.83 -6.68
C GLY A 74 19.10 -1.03 -6.21
N SER A 75 19.26 -1.99 -5.31
CA SER A 75 20.53 -2.40 -4.71
C SER A 75 20.42 -3.84 -4.20
N LYS A 76 21.48 -4.40 -3.65
CA LYS A 76 21.50 -5.74 -3.05
C LYS A 76 20.45 -5.92 -1.94
N GLU A 77 20.10 -4.85 -1.23
CA GLU A 77 19.05 -4.85 -0.19
C GLU A 77 17.68 -5.15 -0.79
N GLY A 78 17.43 -4.78 -2.05
CA GLY A 78 16.15 -5.04 -2.73
C GLY A 78 15.90 -6.53 -3.03
N VAL A 79 16.93 -7.36 -3.01
CA VAL A 79 16.85 -8.82 -3.23
C VAL A 79 17.29 -9.62 -1.99
N ALA A 80 17.48 -8.95 -0.85
CA ALA A 80 18.00 -9.58 0.37
C ALA A 80 17.07 -10.66 0.94
N GLU A 81 15.74 -10.46 0.89
CA GLU A 81 14.79 -11.48 1.34
C GLU A 81 14.83 -12.75 0.49
N GLU A 82 14.97 -12.59 -0.82
CA GLU A 82 15.12 -13.72 -1.76
C GLU A 82 16.45 -14.41 -1.56
N ALA A 83 17.53 -13.63 -1.39
CA ALA A 83 18.86 -14.16 -1.10
C ALA A 83 18.88 -14.98 0.19
N GLN A 84 18.25 -14.47 1.24
CA GLN A 84 18.12 -15.17 2.51
C GLN A 84 17.33 -16.48 2.37
N ALA A 85 16.19 -16.45 1.66
CA ALA A 85 15.36 -17.63 1.48
C ALA A 85 16.08 -18.75 0.72
N LEU A 86 16.86 -18.40 -0.32
CA LEU A 86 17.69 -19.35 -1.07
C LEU A 86 18.85 -19.87 -0.21
N ALA A 87 19.51 -19.02 0.57
CA ALA A 87 20.57 -19.41 1.46
C ALA A 87 20.07 -20.37 2.58
N ASP A 88 18.93 -20.07 3.19
CA ASP A 88 18.28 -20.94 4.17
C ASP A 88 17.86 -22.28 3.55
N SER A 89 17.62 -22.29 2.23
CA SER A 89 17.36 -23.51 1.45
C SER A 89 18.65 -24.25 1.04
N GLY A 90 19.81 -23.72 1.42
CA GLY A 90 21.11 -24.36 1.25
C GLY A 90 21.85 -24.00 -0.04
N TYR A 91 21.59 -22.87 -0.67
CA TYR A 91 22.40 -22.32 -1.76
C TYR A 91 23.48 -21.37 -1.23
N VAL A 92 24.62 -21.31 -1.91
CA VAL A 92 25.51 -20.15 -1.80
C VAL A 92 24.88 -19.03 -2.61
N VAL A 93 24.60 -17.87 -2.01
CA VAL A 93 23.94 -16.77 -2.73
C VAL A 93 24.84 -15.56 -2.77
N LEU A 94 24.99 -14.96 -3.94
CA LEU A 94 25.65 -13.68 -4.13
C LEU A 94 24.63 -12.66 -4.62
N ALA A 95 24.27 -11.72 -3.77
CA ALA A 95 23.46 -10.54 -4.10
C ALA A 95 24.38 -9.34 -4.23
N TYR A 96 24.25 -8.54 -5.28
CA TYR A 96 25.13 -7.40 -5.49
C TYR A 96 24.37 -6.16 -5.98
N THR A 97 24.97 -5.00 -5.75
CA THR A 97 24.52 -3.74 -6.30
C THR A 97 25.25 -3.49 -7.62
N ALA A 98 24.51 -3.34 -8.72
CA ALA A 98 25.09 -3.14 -10.05
C ALA A 98 25.87 -1.81 -10.13
N ARG A 99 26.81 -1.73 -11.10
CA ARG A 99 27.60 -0.51 -11.34
C ARG A 99 26.72 0.73 -11.49
N GLY A 100 27.17 1.84 -10.96
CA GLY A 100 26.43 3.11 -11.00
C GLY A 100 25.28 3.21 -10.01
N PHE A 101 24.98 2.16 -9.22
CA PHE A 101 23.95 2.19 -8.17
C PHE A 101 24.59 2.06 -6.77
N GLY A 102 23.87 2.55 -5.74
CA GLY A 102 24.26 2.44 -4.35
C GLY A 102 25.72 2.81 -4.09
N ALA A 103 26.45 1.90 -3.42
CA ALA A 103 27.88 2.06 -3.12
C ALA A 103 28.82 1.52 -4.22
N SER A 104 28.29 0.88 -5.26
CA SER A 104 29.06 0.39 -6.39
C SER A 104 29.58 1.52 -7.26
N THR A 105 30.82 1.39 -7.75
CA THR A 105 31.44 2.38 -8.63
C THR A 105 31.08 2.14 -10.10
N GLY A 106 31.59 2.99 -11.01
CA GLY A 106 31.28 2.93 -12.43
C GLY A 106 30.05 3.70 -12.86
N SER A 107 29.63 3.53 -14.12
CA SER A 107 28.47 4.21 -14.72
C SER A 107 27.46 3.22 -15.26
N ILE A 108 26.18 3.61 -15.26
CA ILE A 108 25.06 2.81 -15.76
C ILE A 108 25.15 2.72 -17.28
N SER A 109 25.19 1.50 -17.83
CA SER A 109 25.28 1.21 -19.25
C SER A 109 24.18 0.28 -19.75
N MET A 110 23.10 0.12 -18.96
CA MET A 110 21.88 -0.62 -19.31
C MET A 110 22.12 -2.07 -19.75
N ASN A 111 22.83 -2.86 -18.93
CA ASN A 111 23.18 -4.26 -19.19
C ASN A 111 24.07 -4.44 -20.43
N SER A 112 25.00 -3.50 -20.68
CA SER A 112 25.94 -3.59 -21.75
C SER A 112 26.83 -4.83 -21.61
N PRO A 113 27.12 -5.56 -22.72
CA PRO A 113 28.04 -6.69 -22.70
C PRO A 113 29.45 -6.34 -22.20
N ASP A 114 29.92 -5.12 -22.51
CA ASP A 114 31.25 -4.67 -22.14
C ASP A 114 31.35 -4.25 -20.68
N PHE A 115 30.22 -4.01 -19.99
CA PHE A 115 30.23 -3.43 -18.66
C PHE A 115 29.43 -4.28 -17.66
N GLU A 116 28.11 -4.18 -17.57
CA GLU A 116 27.33 -4.91 -16.57
C GLU A 116 27.42 -6.43 -16.72
N ILE A 117 27.44 -6.93 -17.96
CA ILE A 117 27.63 -8.37 -18.21
C ILE A 117 29.08 -8.79 -17.87
N ALA A 118 30.07 -7.94 -18.15
CA ALA A 118 31.44 -8.20 -17.72
C ALA A 118 31.57 -8.22 -16.20
N ASP A 119 30.82 -7.37 -15.49
CA ASP A 119 30.70 -7.40 -14.02
C ASP A 119 30.15 -8.75 -13.54
N ALA A 120 28.99 -9.13 -14.09
CA ALA A 120 28.33 -10.38 -13.70
C ALA A 120 29.21 -11.61 -13.96
N ARG A 121 29.97 -11.64 -15.07
CA ARG A 121 30.94 -12.69 -15.35
C ARG A 121 32.10 -12.72 -14.34
N ALA A 122 32.58 -11.56 -13.90
CA ALA A 122 33.57 -11.48 -12.84
C ALA A 122 33.04 -12.00 -11.49
N LEU A 123 31.73 -11.80 -11.22
CA LEU A 123 31.08 -12.37 -10.04
C LEU A 123 30.91 -13.89 -10.16
N VAL A 124 30.64 -14.44 -11.34
CA VAL A 124 30.67 -15.89 -11.61
C VAL A 124 32.10 -16.46 -11.41
N ASP A 125 33.16 -15.76 -11.88
CA ASP A 125 34.52 -16.12 -11.60
C ASP A 125 34.83 -16.16 -10.10
N TYR A 126 34.31 -15.17 -9.34
CA TYR A 126 34.44 -15.13 -7.89
C TYR A 126 33.76 -16.35 -7.26
N LEU A 127 32.52 -16.66 -7.63
CA LEU A 127 31.79 -17.85 -7.14
C LEU A 127 32.54 -19.13 -7.44
N GLY A 128 33.10 -19.29 -8.66
CA GLY A 128 33.93 -20.42 -9.06
C GLY A 128 35.22 -20.55 -8.28
N SER A 129 35.69 -19.48 -7.63
CA SER A 129 36.87 -19.49 -6.76
C SER A 129 36.58 -19.96 -5.31
N LEU A 130 35.32 -19.98 -4.90
CA LEU A 130 34.95 -20.33 -3.54
C LEU A 130 34.90 -21.85 -3.32
N ALA A 131 35.63 -22.34 -2.32
CA ALA A 131 35.56 -23.76 -1.93
C ALA A 131 34.17 -24.18 -1.40
N SER A 132 33.31 -23.23 -1.04
CA SER A 132 31.93 -23.46 -0.61
C SER A 132 30.95 -23.65 -1.76
N VAL A 133 31.34 -23.38 -3.01
CA VAL A 133 30.51 -23.54 -4.20
C VAL A 133 30.83 -24.88 -4.88
N SER A 134 29.79 -25.60 -5.27
CA SER A 134 29.92 -26.82 -6.08
C SER A 134 30.39 -26.47 -7.48
N SER A 135 31.24 -27.31 -8.06
CA SER A 135 31.84 -27.08 -9.39
C SER A 135 31.75 -28.34 -10.24
N GLU A 136 31.49 -28.19 -11.53
CA GLU A 136 31.53 -29.25 -12.53
C GLU A 136 32.98 -29.50 -13.00
N ALA A 137 33.73 -28.39 -13.14
CA ALA A 137 35.15 -28.40 -13.52
C ALA A 137 35.86 -27.22 -12.81
N PRO A 138 37.22 -27.19 -12.80
CA PRO A 138 37.96 -26.06 -12.26
C PRO A 138 37.57 -24.73 -12.92
N GLY A 139 37.01 -23.79 -12.14
CA GLY A 139 36.53 -22.49 -12.62
C GLY A 139 35.13 -22.51 -13.23
N ASP A 140 34.44 -23.63 -13.14
CA ASP A 140 33.10 -23.86 -13.65
C ASP A 140 32.17 -24.19 -12.47
N PRO A 141 31.59 -23.17 -11.80
CA PRO A 141 30.69 -23.37 -10.67
C PRO A 141 29.31 -23.85 -11.14
N VAL A 142 28.65 -24.71 -10.37
CA VAL A 142 27.21 -24.96 -10.54
C VAL A 142 26.47 -23.72 -10.11
N VAL A 143 25.96 -22.94 -11.08
CA VAL A 143 25.41 -21.60 -10.79
C VAL A 143 24.16 -21.26 -11.59
N GLY A 144 23.14 -20.82 -10.86
CA GLY A 144 21.95 -20.16 -11.43
C GLY A 144 22.05 -18.66 -11.35
N VAL A 145 21.31 -17.96 -12.19
CA VAL A 145 21.15 -16.50 -12.13
C VAL A 145 19.67 -16.12 -12.07
N GLY A 146 19.33 -15.16 -11.20
CA GLY A 146 17.96 -14.69 -11.04
C GLY A 146 17.86 -13.17 -10.93
N GLY A 147 16.74 -12.63 -11.39
CA GLY A 147 16.40 -11.22 -11.21
C GLY A 147 15.10 -10.79 -11.90
N GLY A 148 14.58 -9.64 -11.46
CA GLY A 148 13.43 -9.02 -12.07
C GLY A 148 13.79 -7.72 -12.79
N SER A 149 13.00 -7.35 -13.81
CA SER A 149 13.18 -6.10 -14.54
C SER A 149 14.61 -5.98 -15.13
N TYR A 150 15.36 -4.97 -14.72
CA TYR A 150 16.78 -4.80 -15.08
C TYR A 150 17.63 -6.04 -14.78
N GLY A 151 17.41 -6.65 -13.61
CA GLY A 151 18.09 -7.89 -13.23
C GLY A 151 17.66 -9.10 -14.06
N GLY A 152 16.40 -9.14 -14.51
CA GLY A 152 15.90 -10.20 -15.40
C GLY A 152 16.58 -10.17 -16.78
N ALA A 153 16.73 -8.99 -17.37
CA ALA A 153 17.45 -8.84 -18.62
C ALA A 153 18.95 -9.17 -18.45
N LEU A 154 19.55 -8.76 -17.33
CA LEU A 154 20.91 -9.15 -17.00
C LEU A 154 21.06 -10.67 -16.94
N ALA A 155 20.10 -11.37 -16.30
CA ALA A 155 20.13 -12.82 -16.18
C ALA A 155 20.09 -13.50 -17.57
N LEU A 156 19.19 -13.07 -18.46
CA LEU A 156 19.12 -13.55 -19.83
C LEU A 156 20.40 -13.24 -20.62
N MET A 157 20.87 -12.00 -20.55
CA MET A 157 22.11 -11.58 -21.23
C MET A 157 23.30 -12.35 -20.73
N LEU A 158 23.46 -12.52 -19.42
CA LEU A 158 24.57 -13.28 -18.84
C LEU A 158 24.60 -14.72 -19.36
N ALA A 159 23.44 -15.41 -19.36
CA ALA A 159 23.35 -16.77 -19.87
C ALA A 159 23.72 -16.91 -21.36
N GLY A 160 23.51 -15.85 -22.17
CA GLY A 160 23.92 -15.83 -23.57
C GLY A 160 25.42 -15.48 -23.78
N TYR A 161 26.10 -14.90 -22.78
CA TYR A 161 27.49 -14.52 -22.83
C TYR A 161 28.43 -15.43 -22.01
N ASP A 162 27.85 -16.26 -21.12
CA ASP A 162 28.64 -17.17 -20.25
C ASP A 162 27.95 -18.54 -20.19
N GLU A 163 28.63 -19.52 -20.83
CA GLU A 163 28.10 -20.89 -20.93
C GLU A 163 28.11 -21.67 -19.60
N ARG A 164 28.67 -21.10 -18.53
CA ARG A 164 28.70 -21.69 -17.18
C ARG A 164 27.40 -21.49 -16.42
N ILE A 165 26.43 -20.76 -16.96
CA ILE A 165 25.14 -20.59 -16.31
C ILE A 165 24.28 -21.82 -16.55
N ASP A 166 23.84 -22.47 -15.44
CA ASP A 166 23.08 -23.73 -15.48
C ASP A 166 21.58 -23.55 -15.39
N ALA A 167 21.09 -22.42 -14.84
CA ALA A 167 19.65 -22.10 -14.74
C ALA A 167 19.44 -20.60 -14.71
N VAL A 168 18.33 -20.15 -15.32
CA VAL A 168 17.93 -18.74 -15.38
C VAL A 168 16.53 -18.54 -14.83
N VAL A 169 16.34 -17.50 -13.99
CA VAL A 169 15.04 -16.97 -13.59
C VAL A 169 14.99 -15.50 -13.99
N ALA A 170 14.18 -15.17 -14.98
CA ALA A 170 14.03 -13.81 -15.49
C ALA A 170 12.57 -13.38 -15.40
N ASP A 171 12.27 -12.38 -14.56
CA ASP A 171 10.91 -11.89 -14.32
C ASP A 171 10.73 -10.45 -14.82
N ILE A 172 9.53 -10.13 -15.30
CA ILE A 172 9.10 -8.78 -15.74
C ILE A 172 10.17 -8.01 -16.52
N THR A 173 10.74 -8.60 -17.55
CA THR A 173 11.88 -8.03 -18.27
C THR A 173 11.62 -7.87 -19.76
N TRP A 174 12.55 -7.19 -20.46
CA TRP A 174 12.46 -6.95 -21.89
C TRP A 174 13.13 -8.04 -22.74
N ASN A 175 12.67 -8.13 -23.97
CA ASN A 175 13.38 -8.80 -25.06
C ASN A 175 14.16 -7.77 -25.87
N ASP A 176 13.50 -6.66 -26.19
CA ASP A 176 14.03 -5.56 -27.00
C ASP A 176 13.75 -4.23 -26.31
N LEU A 177 14.81 -3.53 -25.90
CA LEU A 177 14.71 -2.29 -25.13
C LEU A 177 14.12 -1.13 -25.96
N GLU A 178 14.42 -1.08 -27.26
CA GLU A 178 13.87 -0.06 -28.15
C GLU A 178 12.34 -0.19 -28.24
N THR A 179 11.83 -1.37 -28.57
CA THR A 179 10.37 -1.58 -28.68
C THR A 179 9.67 -1.53 -27.32
N SER A 180 10.40 -1.76 -26.23
CA SER A 180 9.87 -1.57 -24.86
C SER A 180 9.66 -0.11 -24.53
N LEU A 181 10.58 0.78 -24.90
CA LEU A 181 10.51 2.22 -24.61
C LEU A 181 9.74 3.01 -25.66
N PHE A 182 9.81 2.59 -26.93
CA PHE A 182 9.09 3.14 -28.07
C PHE A 182 8.06 2.12 -28.57
N ALA A 183 6.96 2.01 -27.84
CA ALA A 183 5.98 0.97 -28.06
C ALA A 183 5.17 1.20 -29.35
N GLN A 184 4.95 0.12 -30.10
CA GLN A 184 4.12 0.07 -31.31
C GLN A 184 3.28 -1.20 -31.28
N SER A 185 1.99 -1.05 -31.47
CA SER A 185 1.04 -2.17 -31.43
C SER A 185 0.47 -2.55 -32.79
N ARG A 186 0.94 -1.94 -33.88
CA ARG A 186 0.61 -2.38 -35.23
C ARG A 186 1.39 -3.64 -35.59
N VAL A 187 0.76 -4.56 -36.30
CA VAL A 187 1.41 -5.79 -36.81
C VAL A 187 2.51 -5.42 -37.83
N GLU A 188 2.22 -4.50 -38.75
CA GLU A 188 3.18 -3.91 -39.67
C GLU A 188 3.40 -2.46 -39.21
N GLY A 189 4.42 -2.22 -38.40
CA GLY A 189 4.56 -0.95 -37.73
C GLY A 189 5.65 -0.05 -38.24
N VAL A 190 5.49 1.24 -38.02
CA VAL A 190 6.55 2.22 -38.08
C VAL A 190 7.43 2.08 -36.87
N GLN A 191 8.75 2.03 -37.08
CA GLN A 191 9.71 2.04 -36.00
C GLN A 191 10.55 3.34 -36.04
N PRO A 192 10.83 3.95 -34.91
CA PRO A 192 10.37 3.62 -33.56
C PRO A 192 8.86 3.94 -33.35
N GLY A 193 8.23 3.30 -32.40
CA GLY A 193 6.86 3.54 -31.97
C GLY A 193 6.67 4.83 -31.15
N VAL A 194 5.78 4.81 -30.17
CA VAL A 194 5.46 5.95 -29.29
C VAL A 194 6.30 5.87 -28.02
N LEU A 195 7.07 6.92 -27.71
CA LEU A 195 7.90 6.99 -26.51
C LEU A 195 7.05 6.92 -25.23
N LYS A 196 7.37 6.00 -24.33
CA LYS A 196 6.84 5.92 -22.96
C LYS A 196 7.51 6.99 -22.10
N SER A 197 7.08 8.25 -22.25
CA SER A 197 7.75 9.42 -21.67
C SER A 197 7.82 9.41 -20.14
N LEU A 198 6.78 8.89 -19.49
CA LEU A 198 6.72 8.83 -18.04
C LEU A 198 7.74 7.81 -17.48
N TRP A 199 7.84 6.63 -18.10
CA TRP A 199 8.81 5.59 -17.72
C TRP A 199 10.25 6.04 -17.99
N THR A 200 10.53 6.57 -19.17
CA THR A 200 11.88 7.03 -19.52
C THR A 200 12.36 8.16 -18.60
N SER A 201 11.44 9.07 -18.23
CA SER A 201 11.74 10.16 -17.27
C SER A 201 12.00 9.63 -15.87
N LEU A 202 11.24 8.62 -15.43
CA LEU A 202 11.46 7.98 -14.11
C LEU A 202 12.84 7.30 -14.06
N PHE A 203 13.20 6.53 -15.08
CA PHE A 203 14.52 5.89 -15.13
C PHE A 203 15.66 6.88 -15.12
N PHE A 204 15.58 7.91 -15.95
CA PHE A 204 16.62 8.91 -15.97
C PHE A 204 16.74 9.64 -14.62
N SER A 205 15.61 10.02 -14.02
CA SER A 205 15.59 10.65 -12.70
C SER A 205 16.18 9.76 -11.61
N SER A 206 15.89 8.46 -11.63
CA SER A 206 16.45 7.48 -10.67
C SER A 206 17.95 7.30 -10.83
N GLY A 207 18.47 7.38 -12.06
CA GLY A 207 19.90 7.30 -12.37
C GLY A 207 20.67 8.60 -12.13
N LEU A 208 20.02 9.72 -11.84
CA LEU A 208 20.70 10.99 -11.54
C LEU A 208 21.50 10.96 -10.24
N GLY A 209 21.18 10.09 -9.28
CA GLY A 209 21.92 9.93 -8.03
C GLY A 209 22.06 11.24 -7.25
N LEU A 210 20.94 11.89 -6.94
CA LEU A 210 20.89 13.17 -6.19
C LEU A 210 21.26 12.96 -4.73
N GLU A 211 22.54 12.77 -4.41
CA GLU A 211 23.01 12.78 -3.03
C GLU A 211 23.28 14.21 -2.55
N PRO A 212 22.85 14.56 -1.32
CA PRO A 212 23.11 15.89 -0.76
C PRO A 212 24.63 16.20 -0.69
N GLY A 213 25.05 17.25 -1.41
CA GLY A 213 26.42 17.77 -1.36
C GLY A 213 27.35 17.30 -2.48
N GLN A 214 26.91 16.48 -3.42
CA GLN A 214 27.66 16.15 -4.63
C GLN A 214 27.28 17.09 -5.79
N PRO A 215 28.23 17.46 -6.67
CA PRO A 215 27.91 18.23 -7.87
C PRO A 215 27.04 17.34 -8.79
N VAL A 216 25.86 17.85 -9.17
CA VAL A 216 24.95 17.19 -10.09
C VAL A 216 25.60 17.18 -11.48
N SER A 217 25.96 16.00 -11.99
CA SER A 217 26.30 15.83 -13.40
C SER A 217 25.02 15.93 -14.24
N GLU A 218 25.08 16.53 -15.43
CA GLU A 218 23.96 16.58 -16.35
C GLU A 218 23.47 15.16 -16.73
N CYS A 219 24.36 14.18 -16.72
CA CYS A 219 24.09 12.77 -17.03
C CYS A 219 23.93 11.89 -15.79
N GLY A 220 24.02 12.44 -14.58
CA GLY A 220 23.97 11.65 -13.36
C GLY A 220 25.02 10.55 -13.35
N ARG A 221 24.57 9.31 -13.14
CA ARG A 221 25.40 8.09 -13.11
C ARG A 221 25.40 7.31 -14.44
N PHE A 222 24.70 7.79 -15.48
CA PHE A 222 24.71 7.17 -16.80
C PHE A 222 26.01 7.42 -17.54
N THR A 223 26.36 6.51 -18.46
CA THR A 223 27.39 6.81 -19.44
C THR A 223 26.96 7.94 -20.37
N PRO A 224 27.91 8.69 -20.97
CA PRO A 224 27.58 9.81 -21.87
C PRO A 224 26.69 9.42 -23.05
N GLU A 225 26.87 8.21 -23.58
CA GLU A 225 26.11 7.69 -24.72
C GLU A 225 24.63 7.50 -24.33
N TRP A 226 24.34 6.89 -23.19
CA TRP A 226 22.97 6.71 -22.69
C TRP A 226 22.29 8.03 -22.35
N CYS A 227 23.04 8.97 -21.77
CA CYS A 227 22.56 10.32 -21.52
C CYS A 227 22.16 11.03 -22.81
N ALA A 228 23.00 10.95 -23.85
CA ALA A 228 22.71 11.55 -25.16
C ALA A 228 21.47 10.91 -25.80
N ALA A 229 21.37 9.57 -25.76
CA ALA A 229 20.19 8.85 -26.27
C ALA A 229 18.89 9.26 -25.56
N TYR A 230 18.92 9.44 -24.23
CA TYR A 230 17.78 9.93 -23.47
C TYR A 230 17.38 11.35 -23.87
N VAL A 231 18.33 12.29 -23.93
CA VAL A 231 18.06 13.68 -24.31
C VAL A 231 17.45 13.74 -25.72
N GLU A 232 17.97 12.96 -26.65
CA GLU A 232 17.43 12.85 -28.00
C GLU A 232 15.99 12.31 -28.00
N ALA A 233 15.76 11.19 -27.32
CA ALA A 233 14.45 10.56 -27.21
C ALA A 233 13.37 11.52 -26.69
N VAL A 234 13.70 12.27 -25.62
CA VAL A 234 12.75 13.21 -25.00
C VAL A 234 12.53 14.44 -25.86
N THR A 235 13.57 14.96 -26.53
CA THR A 235 13.46 16.18 -27.33
C THR A 235 12.83 15.92 -28.69
N GLN A 236 13.23 14.86 -29.39
CA GLN A 236 12.77 14.57 -30.76
C GLN A 236 11.60 13.58 -30.80
N GLY A 237 11.51 12.62 -29.85
CA GLY A 237 10.50 11.54 -29.85
C GLY A 237 10.83 10.44 -30.84
N THR A 238 12.05 10.41 -31.32
CA THR A 238 12.60 9.43 -32.27
C THR A 238 13.90 8.86 -31.69
N VAL A 239 14.43 7.85 -32.33
CA VAL A 239 15.69 7.17 -31.97
C VAL A 239 16.65 7.31 -33.13
N SER A 240 17.87 7.80 -32.88
CA SER A 240 18.95 7.77 -33.89
C SER A 240 19.44 6.33 -34.12
N PRO A 241 20.11 6.06 -35.27
CA PRO A 241 20.74 4.77 -35.49
C PRO A 241 21.76 4.39 -34.40
N GLU A 242 22.45 5.38 -33.84
CA GLU A 242 23.40 5.21 -32.75
C GLU A 242 22.71 4.79 -31.44
N ALA A 243 21.60 5.44 -31.10
CA ALA A 243 20.80 5.10 -29.92
C ALA A 243 20.12 3.73 -30.08
N SER A 244 19.61 3.42 -31.29
CA SER A 244 19.04 2.10 -31.62
C SER A 244 20.09 0.98 -31.44
N ALA A 245 21.28 1.16 -32.00
CA ALA A 245 22.37 0.19 -31.84
C ALA A 245 22.79 0.01 -30.35
N LEU A 246 22.73 1.08 -29.56
CA LEU A 246 23.02 1.01 -28.14
C LEU A 246 21.95 0.18 -27.40
N MET A 247 20.66 0.40 -27.69
CA MET A 247 19.54 -0.35 -27.12
C MET A 247 19.56 -1.82 -27.56
N GLU A 248 19.87 -2.11 -28.83
CA GLU A 248 20.00 -3.47 -29.35
C GLU A 248 21.07 -4.27 -28.60
N ARG A 249 22.26 -3.68 -28.34
CA ARG A 249 23.33 -4.32 -27.57
C ARG A 249 22.93 -4.63 -26.12
N SER A 250 21.99 -3.89 -25.58
CA SER A 250 21.43 -4.04 -24.22
C SER A 250 20.16 -4.87 -24.21
N SER A 251 19.85 -5.58 -25.29
CA SER A 251 18.61 -6.33 -25.47
C SER A 251 18.87 -7.83 -25.57
N PRO A 252 18.18 -8.66 -24.78
CA PRO A 252 18.26 -10.13 -24.88
C PRO A 252 18.08 -10.67 -26.30
N ARG A 253 17.25 -10.06 -27.12
CA ARG A 253 17.04 -10.45 -28.53
C ARG A 253 18.32 -10.68 -29.32
N SER A 254 19.38 -9.97 -28.96
CA SER A 254 20.69 -10.08 -29.63
C SER A 254 21.46 -11.37 -29.32
N ILE A 255 21.02 -12.12 -28.28
CA ILE A 255 21.75 -13.28 -27.75
C ILE A 255 20.85 -14.49 -27.42
N THR A 256 19.54 -14.42 -27.60
CA THR A 256 18.61 -15.50 -27.23
C THR A 256 18.98 -16.86 -27.81
N GLU A 257 19.49 -16.93 -29.05
CA GLU A 257 19.92 -18.14 -29.69
C GLU A 257 21.17 -18.78 -29.03
N ARG A 258 21.88 -18.05 -28.17
CA ARG A 258 23.07 -18.54 -27.45
C ARG A 258 22.74 -19.13 -26.10
N ILE A 259 21.51 -18.88 -25.60
CA ILE A 259 21.09 -19.38 -24.30
C ILE A 259 20.83 -20.87 -24.39
N THR A 260 21.60 -21.64 -23.61
CA THR A 260 21.46 -23.09 -23.51
C THR A 260 20.97 -23.54 -22.13
N ALA A 261 21.07 -22.67 -21.11
CA ALA A 261 20.55 -22.89 -19.79
C ALA A 261 19.01 -22.87 -19.77
N PRO A 262 18.34 -23.76 -19.02
CA PRO A 262 16.91 -23.71 -18.80
C PRO A 262 16.44 -22.34 -18.24
N VAL A 263 15.34 -21.80 -18.79
CA VAL A 263 14.86 -20.47 -18.45
C VAL A 263 13.43 -20.51 -17.90
N LEU A 264 13.25 -19.95 -16.70
CA LEU A 264 11.93 -19.56 -16.16
C LEU A 264 11.69 -18.09 -16.50
N LEU A 265 10.70 -17.83 -17.37
CA LEU A 265 10.27 -16.49 -17.76
C LEU A 265 9.01 -16.10 -17.01
N GLY A 266 9.12 -15.20 -16.03
CA GLY A 266 8.00 -14.51 -15.42
C GLY A 266 7.61 -13.26 -16.23
N ALA A 267 6.32 -12.97 -16.30
CA ALA A 267 5.80 -11.78 -16.94
C ALA A 267 4.57 -11.25 -16.22
N GLY A 268 4.56 -9.96 -15.93
CA GLY A 268 3.46 -9.29 -15.27
C GLY A 268 2.34 -8.91 -16.24
N GLN A 269 1.12 -9.24 -15.89
CA GLN A 269 -0.06 -8.83 -16.67
C GLN A 269 -0.36 -7.34 -16.49
N ALA A 270 -0.02 -6.75 -15.34
CA ALA A 270 -0.14 -5.32 -15.06
C ALA A 270 1.19 -4.60 -15.30
N ASP A 271 1.71 -4.70 -16.53
CA ASP A 271 3.02 -4.18 -16.89
C ASP A 271 2.96 -3.39 -18.21
N SER A 272 2.89 -2.06 -18.10
CA SER A 272 2.96 -1.19 -19.26
C SER A 272 4.40 -0.95 -19.75
N LEU A 273 5.40 -1.21 -18.89
CA LEU A 273 6.80 -1.05 -19.26
C LEU A 273 7.28 -2.21 -20.13
N PHE A 274 7.14 -3.45 -19.63
CA PHE A 274 7.49 -4.69 -20.31
C PHE A 274 6.28 -5.62 -20.43
N PRO A 275 5.35 -5.31 -21.33
CA PRO A 275 4.12 -6.09 -21.49
C PRO A 275 4.44 -7.55 -21.89
N LEU A 276 3.42 -8.42 -21.81
CA LEU A 276 3.54 -9.85 -22.13
C LEU A 276 4.16 -10.12 -23.52
N THR A 277 4.12 -9.15 -24.44
CA THR A 277 4.78 -9.22 -25.74
C THR A 277 6.30 -9.40 -25.63
N GLN A 278 6.93 -8.82 -24.60
CA GLN A 278 8.36 -8.93 -24.39
C GLN A 278 8.75 -10.34 -23.93
N ALA A 279 8.03 -10.89 -22.97
CA ALA A 279 8.24 -12.27 -22.53
C ALA A 279 7.93 -13.27 -23.63
N ASN A 280 6.88 -13.03 -24.43
CA ASN A 280 6.57 -13.87 -25.59
C ASN A 280 7.73 -13.88 -26.59
N ALA A 281 8.28 -12.72 -26.91
CA ALA A 281 9.42 -12.65 -27.83
C ALA A 281 10.66 -13.39 -27.28
N ASN A 282 10.95 -13.29 -25.98
CA ASN A 282 12.00 -14.08 -25.35
C ASN A 282 11.72 -15.59 -25.48
N ALA A 283 10.49 -16.03 -25.15
CA ALA A 283 10.10 -17.44 -25.21
C ALA A 283 10.20 -18.03 -26.62
N GLU A 284 9.79 -17.25 -27.64
CA GLU A 284 9.85 -17.71 -29.06
C GLU A 284 11.27 -17.73 -29.60
N GLN A 285 12.17 -16.87 -29.12
CA GLN A 285 13.53 -16.72 -29.63
C GLN A 285 14.56 -17.58 -28.88
N ILE A 286 14.28 -18.00 -27.66
CA ILE A 286 15.11 -18.96 -26.92
C ILE A 286 14.82 -20.37 -27.43
N VAL A 287 15.52 -20.80 -28.47
CA VAL A 287 15.27 -22.06 -29.18
C VAL A 287 16.19 -23.22 -28.76
N ASN A 288 17.25 -22.93 -28.01
CA ASN A 288 18.29 -23.92 -27.63
C ASN A 288 18.21 -24.37 -26.15
N ALA A 289 17.17 -23.89 -25.42
CA ALA A 289 16.96 -24.21 -24.02
C ALA A 289 15.49 -24.51 -23.71
N PRO A 290 15.17 -25.32 -22.69
CA PRO A 290 13.82 -25.40 -22.16
C PRO A 290 13.37 -24.06 -21.60
N VAL A 291 12.12 -23.66 -21.91
CA VAL A 291 11.52 -22.41 -21.39
C VAL A 291 10.20 -22.74 -20.72
N LYS A 292 10.07 -22.31 -19.46
CA LYS A 292 8.79 -22.24 -18.75
C LYS A 292 8.32 -20.80 -18.69
N VAL A 293 7.08 -20.52 -19.08
CA VAL A 293 6.49 -19.17 -19.10
C VAL A 293 5.43 -19.04 -18.01
N VAL A 294 5.50 -17.98 -17.22
CA VAL A 294 4.55 -17.69 -16.14
C VAL A 294 4.04 -16.27 -16.29
N TRP A 295 2.73 -16.14 -16.60
CA TRP A 295 2.03 -14.84 -16.60
C TRP A 295 1.37 -14.62 -15.24
N HIS A 296 1.96 -13.81 -14.39
CA HIS A 296 1.41 -13.50 -13.06
C HIS A 296 0.59 -12.21 -13.04
N ALA A 297 -0.26 -12.02 -12.03
CA ALA A 297 -1.19 -10.91 -11.96
C ALA A 297 -0.58 -9.56 -11.54
N GLY A 298 0.72 -9.53 -11.22
CA GLY A 298 1.48 -8.32 -10.91
C GLY A 298 2.10 -7.66 -12.14
N GLY A 299 3.03 -6.74 -11.92
CA GLY A 299 3.84 -6.04 -12.93
C GLY A 299 4.34 -4.70 -12.42
N HIS A 300 5.02 -3.92 -13.27
CA HIS A 300 5.58 -2.61 -12.90
C HIS A 300 4.52 -1.57 -12.53
N ASP A 301 3.29 -1.68 -13.04
CA ASP A 301 2.18 -0.79 -12.72
C ASP A 301 1.37 -1.24 -11.49
N GLY A 302 1.76 -2.33 -10.83
CA GLY A 302 1.07 -2.87 -9.66
C GLY A 302 0.40 -4.22 -9.93
N GLY A 303 -0.93 -4.30 -9.81
CA GLY A 303 -1.66 -5.56 -9.87
C GLY A 303 -1.63 -6.34 -8.57
N ILE A 304 -1.87 -7.67 -8.63
CA ILE A 304 -1.86 -8.55 -7.46
C ILE A 304 -0.46 -9.14 -7.31
N ALA A 305 0.19 -8.85 -6.19
CA ALA A 305 1.50 -9.41 -5.88
C ALA A 305 1.37 -10.91 -5.51
N GLU A 306 2.09 -11.76 -6.23
CA GLU A 306 2.16 -13.20 -6.00
C GLU A 306 3.54 -13.61 -5.44
N THR A 307 4.12 -12.77 -4.61
CA THR A 307 5.52 -12.87 -4.17
C THR A 307 5.89 -14.24 -3.62
N ASP A 308 5.07 -14.82 -2.75
CA ASP A 308 5.38 -16.13 -2.16
C ASP A 308 5.30 -17.25 -3.20
N ARG A 309 4.34 -17.20 -4.14
CA ARG A 309 4.22 -18.19 -5.23
C ARG A 309 5.42 -18.08 -6.18
N LEU A 310 5.77 -16.88 -6.61
CA LEU A 310 6.88 -16.67 -7.53
C LEU A 310 8.21 -17.03 -6.88
N ARG A 311 8.44 -16.72 -5.61
CA ARG A 311 9.62 -17.15 -4.85
C ARG A 311 9.72 -18.67 -4.76
N ALA A 312 8.61 -19.35 -4.42
CA ALA A 312 8.58 -20.81 -4.36
C ALA A 312 8.83 -21.45 -5.73
N LEU A 313 8.33 -20.85 -6.80
CA LEU A 313 8.53 -21.31 -8.17
C LEU A 313 10.00 -21.13 -8.61
N SER A 314 10.61 -19.98 -8.32
CA SER A 314 12.02 -19.69 -8.59
C SER A 314 12.93 -20.66 -7.85
N GLN A 315 12.65 -20.90 -6.56
CA GLN A 315 13.39 -21.88 -5.78
C GLN A 315 13.25 -23.30 -6.35
N ALA A 316 12.03 -23.72 -6.69
CA ALA A 316 11.80 -25.02 -7.28
C ALA A 316 12.51 -25.18 -8.63
N TRP A 317 12.60 -24.11 -9.44
CA TRP A 317 13.34 -24.09 -10.71
C TRP A 317 14.84 -24.29 -10.50
N PHE A 318 15.44 -23.61 -9.53
CA PHE A 318 16.82 -23.85 -9.16
C PHE A 318 17.04 -25.24 -8.56
N ASP A 319 16.10 -25.74 -7.74
CA ASP A 319 16.19 -27.12 -7.22
C ASP A 319 16.14 -28.16 -8.33
N GLU A 320 15.29 -28.00 -9.35
CA GLU A 320 15.22 -28.92 -10.50
C GLU A 320 16.56 -28.94 -11.26
N HIS A 321 17.06 -27.77 -11.63
CA HIS A 321 18.18 -27.66 -12.60
C HIS A 321 19.58 -27.65 -11.97
N LEU A 322 19.72 -27.19 -10.71
CA LEU A 322 21.01 -27.17 -10.03
C LEU A 322 21.26 -28.36 -9.09
N ARG A 323 20.15 -29.06 -8.71
CA ARG A 323 20.23 -30.17 -7.74
C ARG A 323 19.60 -31.46 -8.23
N GLY A 324 19.00 -31.47 -9.43
CA GLY A 324 18.27 -32.62 -9.95
C GLY A 324 16.98 -32.91 -9.18
N GLY A 325 16.33 -31.88 -8.69
CA GLY A 325 15.04 -31.95 -8.01
C GLY A 325 13.88 -32.36 -8.93
N PRO A 326 12.65 -32.41 -8.42
CA PRO A 326 11.48 -32.76 -9.22
C PRO A 326 11.16 -31.66 -10.24
N ALA A 327 10.58 -32.07 -11.39
CA ALA A 327 10.16 -31.16 -12.46
C ALA A 327 9.11 -30.15 -11.96
N VAL A 328 9.30 -28.90 -12.37
CA VAL A 328 8.47 -27.75 -11.96
C VAL A 328 7.28 -27.57 -12.88
N GLY A 329 6.19 -28.26 -12.58
CA GLY A 329 4.89 -28.05 -13.20
C GLY A 329 4.85 -28.15 -14.73
N GLU A 330 3.85 -27.46 -15.32
CA GLU A 330 3.64 -27.41 -16.77
C GLU A 330 4.49 -26.30 -17.42
N ALA A 331 4.67 -26.36 -18.75
CA ALA A 331 5.48 -25.38 -19.49
C ALA A 331 4.91 -23.96 -19.48
N PHE A 332 3.60 -23.82 -19.27
CA PHE A 332 2.91 -22.53 -19.18
C PHE A 332 1.99 -22.48 -17.96
N GLU A 333 2.05 -21.37 -17.26
CA GLU A 333 1.11 -21.00 -16.20
C GLU A 333 0.64 -19.55 -16.39
N ALA A 334 -0.64 -19.27 -16.13
CA ALA A 334 -1.19 -17.93 -16.17
C ALA A 334 -2.16 -17.68 -15.01
N SER A 335 -1.99 -16.60 -14.31
CA SER A 335 -2.87 -16.17 -13.22
C SER A 335 -4.15 -15.56 -13.78
N LEU A 336 -5.30 -16.17 -13.49
CA LEU A 336 -6.59 -15.67 -13.90
C LEU A 336 -7.08 -14.61 -12.92
N VAL A 337 -7.31 -13.39 -13.42
CA VAL A 337 -7.86 -12.29 -12.66
C VAL A 337 -9.28 -12.02 -13.11
N GLU A 338 -10.26 -12.19 -12.22
CA GLU A 338 -11.63 -11.81 -12.53
C GLU A 338 -11.73 -10.31 -12.80
N ALA A 339 -12.41 -9.92 -13.88
CA ALA A 339 -12.60 -8.52 -14.24
C ALA A 339 -13.33 -7.70 -13.16
N SER A 340 -14.12 -8.37 -12.30
CA SER A 340 -14.81 -7.79 -11.14
C SER A 340 -13.95 -7.69 -9.88
N ALA A 341 -12.94 -8.56 -9.73
CA ALA A 341 -12.10 -8.63 -8.53
C ALA A 341 -11.17 -7.42 -8.39
N LEU A 342 -10.86 -6.73 -9.46
CA LEU A 342 -10.08 -5.47 -9.44
C LEU A 342 -10.82 -4.31 -8.75
N SER A 343 -12.14 -4.41 -8.56
CA SER A 343 -12.97 -3.40 -7.91
C SER A 343 -13.36 -3.73 -6.46
N ASP A 344 -13.40 -5.01 -6.09
CA ASP A 344 -13.73 -5.50 -4.74
C ASP A 344 -12.50 -6.21 -4.15
N ARG A 345 -11.57 -5.43 -3.70
CA ARG A 345 -10.28 -5.78 -3.14
C ARG A 345 -10.29 -6.90 -2.11
N ASP A 346 -10.41 -8.13 -2.56
CA ASP A 346 -9.94 -9.26 -1.79
C ASP A 346 -8.63 -9.78 -2.44
N PRO A 347 -7.45 -9.59 -1.85
CA PRO A 347 -6.18 -10.08 -2.41
C PRO A 347 -6.04 -11.61 -2.36
N GLY A 348 -7.13 -12.32 -2.22
CA GLY A 348 -7.16 -13.67 -1.61
C GLY A 348 -7.15 -14.86 -2.55
N THR A 349 -7.41 -14.82 -3.85
CA THR A 349 -7.30 -16.03 -4.67
C THR A 349 -7.07 -15.70 -6.13
N VAL A 350 -5.85 -15.94 -6.56
CA VAL A 350 -5.54 -16.03 -7.97
C VAL A 350 -5.70 -17.49 -8.39
N GLU A 351 -6.65 -17.76 -9.28
CA GLU A 351 -6.76 -19.07 -9.94
C GLU A 351 -5.65 -19.16 -10.99
N VAL A 352 -4.93 -20.29 -11.05
CA VAL A 352 -3.85 -20.48 -12.02
C VAL A 352 -4.34 -21.42 -13.12
N LEU A 353 -4.26 -20.95 -14.36
CA LEU A 353 -4.41 -21.76 -15.57
C LEU A 353 -3.06 -22.37 -15.90
N SER A 354 -3.02 -23.64 -16.30
CA SER A 354 -1.80 -24.30 -16.75
C SER A 354 -2.00 -25.02 -18.07
N SER A 355 -0.93 -25.09 -18.87
CA SER A 355 -0.89 -25.83 -20.14
C SER A 355 0.46 -26.53 -20.32
N PRO A 356 0.47 -27.75 -20.87
CA PRO A 356 1.71 -28.49 -21.12
C PRO A 356 2.60 -27.85 -22.19
N THR A 357 2.07 -26.91 -22.95
CA THR A 357 2.81 -26.13 -23.95
C THR A 357 2.50 -24.66 -23.81
N TYR A 358 3.49 -23.82 -24.08
CA TYR A 358 3.27 -22.37 -24.14
C TYR A 358 2.44 -22.04 -25.40
N PRO A 359 1.23 -21.44 -25.26
CA PRO A 359 0.34 -21.17 -26.39
C PRO A 359 0.69 -19.91 -27.18
N GLY A 360 1.72 -19.17 -26.76
CA GLY A 360 2.01 -17.83 -27.29
C GLY A 360 0.97 -16.79 -26.92
N LEU A 361 1.14 -15.57 -27.47
CA LEU A 361 0.24 -14.45 -27.19
C LEU A 361 -1.19 -14.61 -27.70
N PHE A 362 -1.42 -15.50 -28.68
CA PHE A 362 -2.70 -15.61 -29.33
C PHE A 362 -3.51 -16.83 -28.92
N GLY A 363 -3.05 -17.52 -27.86
CA GLY A 363 -3.71 -18.70 -27.31
C GLY A 363 -3.62 -19.91 -28.24
N ASP A 364 -4.31 -21.00 -27.87
CA ASP A 364 -4.48 -22.21 -28.68
C ASP A 364 -5.80 -22.23 -29.47
N GLY A 365 -6.63 -21.21 -29.31
CA GLY A 365 -7.88 -20.98 -30.02
C GLY A 365 -8.21 -19.50 -30.17
N THR A 366 -9.10 -19.19 -31.09
CA THR A 366 -9.56 -17.80 -31.34
C THR A 366 -11.06 -17.75 -31.49
N THR A 367 -11.69 -16.78 -30.82
CA THR A 367 -13.12 -16.47 -30.98
C THR A 367 -13.27 -15.12 -31.68
N GLU A 368 -13.98 -15.11 -32.81
CA GLU A 368 -14.30 -13.86 -33.49
C GLU A 368 -15.59 -13.26 -32.94
N MET A 369 -15.53 -11.96 -32.60
CA MET A 369 -16.69 -11.22 -32.11
C MET A 369 -16.90 -9.96 -32.93
N ALA A 370 -18.10 -9.82 -33.52
CA ALA A 370 -18.48 -8.61 -34.24
C ALA A 370 -18.55 -7.44 -33.26
N VAL A 371 -17.96 -6.32 -33.64
CA VAL A 371 -18.09 -5.02 -32.98
C VAL A 371 -18.83 -4.05 -33.90
N ALA A 372 -19.77 -3.28 -33.35
CA ALA A 372 -20.62 -2.44 -34.09
C ALA A 372 -20.65 -1.01 -33.56
N ALA A 373 -20.31 -0.07 -34.41
CA ALA A 373 -20.64 1.34 -34.34
C ALA A 373 -20.37 2.00 -35.72
N PRO A 374 -21.02 3.12 -36.06
CA PRO A 374 -20.62 3.90 -37.22
C PRO A 374 -19.22 4.48 -37.04
N PRO A 375 -18.54 4.91 -38.10
CA PRO A 375 -17.30 5.68 -37.97
C PRO A 375 -17.47 6.87 -37.03
N GLN A 376 -16.51 7.12 -36.17
CA GLN A 376 -16.56 8.14 -35.12
C GLN A 376 -15.43 9.14 -35.33
N GLN A 377 -15.73 10.43 -35.14
CA GLN A 377 -14.70 11.46 -35.10
C GLN A 377 -14.20 11.67 -33.69
N VAL A 378 -12.88 11.72 -33.50
CA VAL A 378 -12.19 11.93 -32.23
C VAL A 378 -11.18 13.06 -32.37
N LEU A 379 -11.15 13.93 -31.35
CA LEU A 379 -10.26 15.06 -31.30
C LEU A 379 -8.96 14.67 -30.57
N ALA A 380 -7.83 14.88 -31.22
CA ALA A 380 -6.53 14.88 -30.60
C ALA A 380 -6.16 16.33 -30.21
N PRO A 381 -6.16 16.69 -28.91
CA PRO A 381 -5.80 18.04 -28.49
C PRO A 381 -4.30 18.27 -28.63
N ALA A 382 -3.90 19.53 -28.84
CA ALA A 382 -2.50 19.92 -28.96
C ALA A 382 -1.72 19.51 -27.69
N GLY A 383 -0.61 18.81 -27.84
CA GLY A 383 0.22 18.34 -26.73
C GLY A 383 -0.48 17.31 -25.83
N GLY A 384 -1.62 16.74 -26.27
CA GLY A 384 -2.28 15.65 -25.58
C GLY A 384 -3.03 16.00 -24.28
N ALA A 385 -3.31 17.27 -23.99
CA ALA A 385 -4.02 17.65 -22.77
C ALA A 385 -5.44 18.20 -23.04
N PRO A 386 -6.48 17.76 -22.28
CA PRO A 386 -6.47 16.78 -21.21
C PRO A 386 -6.24 15.33 -21.67
N ALA A 387 -5.65 14.49 -20.84
CA ALA A 387 -5.34 13.10 -21.15
C ALA A 387 -5.88 12.14 -20.08
N ALA A 388 -6.21 10.92 -20.50
CA ALA A 388 -6.35 9.80 -19.56
C ALA A 388 -4.98 9.40 -18.99
N ILE A 389 -4.97 8.74 -17.86
CA ILE A 389 -3.78 8.18 -17.22
C ILE A 389 -4.04 6.70 -17.03
N THR A 390 -3.40 5.86 -17.82
CA THR A 390 -3.57 4.40 -17.74
C THR A 390 -2.43 3.73 -17.00
N SER A 391 -1.26 4.38 -16.93
CA SER A 391 -0.07 3.88 -16.23
C SER A 391 0.44 4.93 -15.25
N LEU A 392 0.79 4.49 -14.03
CA LEU A 392 1.40 5.32 -12.98
C LEU A 392 2.67 4.61 -12.47
N PRO A 393 3.83 4.84 -13.09
CA PRO A 393 5.08 4.24 -12.69
C PRO A 393 5.40 4.44 -11.20
N GLY A 394 5.77 3.37 -10.50
CA GLY A 394 6.20 3.42 -9.10
C GLY A 394 5.09 3.67 -8.07
N ALA A 395 3.82 3.76 -8.48
CA ALA A 395 2.70 4.01 -7.57
C ALA A 395 2.16 2.73 -6.89
N GLY A 396 2.59 1.54 -7.31
CA GLY A 396 2.24 0.25 -6.70
C GLY A 396 0.74 0.09 -6.43
N GLY A 397 0.37 -0.32 -5.21
CA GLY A 397 -1.02 -0.50 -4.81
C GLY A 397 -1.91 0.77 -4.85
N LEU A 398 -1.31 1.99 -4.93
CA LEU A 398 -2.05 3.23 -5.12
C LEU A 398 -2.51 3.41 -6.58
N ALA A 399 -1.75 2.90 -7.54
CA ALA A 399 -2.12 2.92 -8.96
C ALA A 399 -3.36 2.07 -9.21
N SER A 400 -3.44 0.89 -8.60
CA SER A 400 -4.62 0.03 -8.69
C SER A 400 -5.87 0.63 -8.03
N LEU A 401 -5.67 1.52 -7.02
CA LEU A 401 -6.74 2.27 -6.36
C LEU A 401 -7.36 3.36 -7.22
N ALA A 402 -6.54 4.02 -8.02
CA ALA A 402 -6.92 5.18 -8.83
C ALA A 402 -7.16 4.81 -10.30
N GLY A 403 -6.71 3.64 -10.76
CA GLY A 403 -6.67 3.25 -12.17
C GLY A 403 -8.02 3.38 -12.88
N ASP A 404 -9.07 2.81 -12.32
CA ASP A 404 -10.43 2.89 -12.90
C ASP A 404 -10.96 4.34 -12.98
N LEU A 405 -10.54 5.22 -12.06
CA LEU A 405 -10.97 6.63 -12.03
C LEU A 405 -10.18 7.51 -12.99
N LEU A 406 -8.92 7.17 -13.24
CA LEU A 406 -8.01 7.95 -14.08
C LEU A 406 -8.01 7.48 -15.55
N ALA A 407 -8.30 6.19 -15.79
CA ALA A 407 -8.41 5.59 -17.12
C ALA A 407 -9.78 5.80 -17.79
N VAL A 408 -10.60 6.76 -17.31
CA VAL A 408 -11.93 7.06 -17.89
C VAL A 408 -11.78 7.59 -19.29
N PRO A 409 -12.54 7.04 -20.28
CA PRO A 409 -12.57 7.58 -21.64
C PRO A 409 -13.05 9.03 -21.66
N LEU A 410 -12.24 9.92 -22.24
CA LEU A 410 -12.57 11.35 -22.30
C LEU A 410 -13.54 11.62 -23.45
N PRO A 411 -14.72 12.23 -23.19
CA PRO A 411 -15.68 12.55 -24.23
C PRO A 411 -15.09 13.40 -25.36
N GLY A 412 -15.34 13.00 -26.59
CA GLY A 412 -14.82 13.67 -27.79
C GLY A 412 -13.38 13.29 -28.16
N GLN A 413 -12.65 12.60 -27.30
CA GLN A 413 -11.29 12.08 -27.55
C GLN A 413 -11.26 10.56 -27.67
N THR A 414 -12.41 9.89 -27.63
CA THR A 414 -12.50 8.44 -27.71
C THR A 414 -13.58 7.97 -28.67
N ALA A 415 -13.30 6.90 -29.43
CA ALA A 415 -14.25 6.12 -30.19
C ALA A 415 -14.46 4.76 -29.54
N GLY A 416 -15.70 4.29 -29.44
CA GLY A 416 -16.05 3.01 -28.82
C GLY A 416 -16.84 2.11 -29.77
N PHE A 417 -16.42 0.84 -29.89
CA PHE A 417 -17.03 -0.19 -30.72
C PHE A 417 -17.37 -1.37 -29.81
N PHE A 418 -18.64 -1.76 -29.75
CA PHE A 418 -19.15 -2.70 -28.73
C PHE A 418 -19.56 -4.03 -29.36
N THR A 419 -19.31 -5.11 -28.64
CA THR A 419 -19.90 -6.42 -28.96
C THR A 419 -21.34 -6.48 -28.47
N GLU A 420 -22.08 -7.52 -28.91
CA GLU A 420 -23.27 -7.93 -28.20
C GLU A 420 -22.92 -8.46 -26.80
N SER A 421 -23.93 -8.54 -25.92
CA SER A 421 -23.74 -9.11 -24.59
C SER A 421 -23.43 -10.62 -24.68
N LEU A 422 -22.49 -11.10 -23.86
CA LEU A 422 -22.09 -12.49 -23.84
C LEU A 422 -23.23 -13.40 -23.35
N ALA A 423 -23.50 -14.46 -24.09
CA ALA A 423 -24.50 -15.45 -23.72
C ALA A 423 -24.01 -16.36 -22.56
N SER A 424 -22.73 -16.57 -22.45
CA SER A 424 -22.03 -17.32 -21.39
C SER A 424 -20.75 -16.62 -20.99
N SER A 425 -20.17 -16.94 -19.82
CA SER A 425 -18.85 -16.43 -19.46
C SER A 425 -17.80 -16.82 -20.51
N MET A 426 -16.78 -15.99 -20.66
CA MET A 426 -15.68 -16.18 -21.61
C MET A 426 -14.35 -15.90 -20.91
N ARG A 427 -13.40 -16.81 -21.06
CA ARG A 427 -12.00 -16.59 -20.65
C ARG A 427 -11.19 -16.04 -21.81
N ILE A 428 -10.50 -14.95 -21.57
CA ILE A 428 -9.56 -14.32 -22.49
C ILE A 428 -8.16 -14.61 -21.95
N VAL A 429 -7.30 -15.23 -22.77
CA VAL A 429 -5.92 -15.55 -22.41
C VAL A 429 -5.00 -15.16 -23.55
N GLY A 430 -4.38 -13.98 -23.44
CA GLY A 430 -3.48 -13.44 -24.46
C GLY A 430 -3.94 -12.13 -25.07
N SER A 431 -3.46 -11.85 -26.28
CA SER A 431 -3.61 -10.58 -26.98
C SER A 431 -4.74 -10.64 -28.03
N THR A 432 -5.74 -9.77 -27.87
CA THR A 432 -6.81 -9.58 -28.85
C THR A 432 -6.28 -8.85 -30.07
N ARG A 433 -6.67 -9.26 -31.28
CA ARG A 433 -6.40 -8.54 -32.53
C ARG A 433 -7.63 -7.79 -32.99
N ALA A 434 -7.40 -6.61 -33.53
CA ALA A 434 -8.44 -5.77 -34.15
C ALA A 434 -7.93 -5.11 -35.42
N ARG A 435 -8.82 -4.88 -36.40
CA ARG A 435 -8.52 -4.05 -37.55
C ARG A 435 -9.27 -2.74 -37.42
N LEU A 436 -8.57 -1.65 -37.72
CA LEU A 436 -9.08 -0.30 -37.64
C LEU A 436 -8.87 0.38 -38.98
N SER A 437 -9.86 1.17 -39.38
CA SER A 437 -9.75 2.13 -40.49
C SER A 437 -9.63 3.52 -39.87
N VAL A 438 -8.54 4.22 -40.18
CA VAL A 438 -8.21 5.52 -39.59
C VAL A 438 -7.93 6.52 -40.71
N SER A 439 -8.50 7.73 -40.63
CA SER A 439 -8.19 8.86 -41.52
C SER A 439 -8.15 10.16 -40.73
N SER A 440 -7.59 11.21 -41.34
CA SER A 440 -7.58 12.55 -40.75
C SER A 440 -8.21 13.54 -41.72
N ASP A 441 -8.88 14.59 -41.22
CA ASP A 441 -9.49 15.65 -42.04
C ASP A 441 -8.45 16.47 -42.81
N ARG A 442 -7.20 16.44 -42.41
CA ARG A 442 -6.05 17.08 -43.03
C ARG A 442 -4.80 16.18 -42.90
N PRO A 443 -3.76 16.38 -43.70
CA PRO A 443 -2.52 15.66 -43.54
C PRO A 443 -1.91 15.87 -42.14
N VAL A 444 -1.49 14.77 -41.55
CA VAL A 444 -0.83 14.71 -40.22
C VAL A 444 0.40 13.84 -40.38
N ASP A 445 1.58 14.43 -40.17
CA ASP A 445 2.86 13.73 -40.38
C ASP A 445 3.09 12.63 -39.32
N ASP A 446 2.57 12.86 -38.08
CA ASP A 446 2.74 11.93 -36.93
C ASP A 446 1.42 11.88 -36.14
N ALA A 447 0.68 10.81 -36.28
CA ALA A 447 -0.58 10.57 -35.60
C ALA A 447 -0.38 9.46 -34.52
N VAL A 448 -0.86 9.73 -33.32
CA VAL A 448 -0.79 8.78 -32.20
C VAL A 448 -2.20 8.49 -31.68
N LEU A 449 -2.49 7.20 -31.52
CA LEU A 449 -3.74 6.67 -31.01
C LEU A 449 -3.44 5.57 -29.98
N PHE A 450 -4.41 5.27 -29.13
CA PHE A 450 -4.30 4.21 -28.10
C PHE A 450 -5.52 3.30 -28.17
N ALA A 451 -5.32 2.03 -28.46
CA ALA A 451 -6.39 1.04 -28.46
C ALA A 451 -6.44 0.29 -27.12
N SER A 452 -7.63 -0.02 -26.65
CA SER A 452 -7.83 -0.83 -25.44
C SER A 452 -9.05 -1.73 -25.56
N LEU A 453 -8.98 -2.91 -24.95
CA LEU A 453 -10.13 -3.79 -24.75
C LEU A 453 -10.70 -3.53 -23.35
N ARG A 454 -11.98 -3.14 -23.28
CA ARG A 454 -12.67 -2.89 -22.01
C ARG A 454 -13.78 -3.88 -21.79
N VAL A 455 -14.04 -4.21 -20.54
CA VAL A 455 -15.21 -4.98 -20.13
C VAL A 455 -16.30 -4.00 -19.71
N VAL A 456 -17.50 -4.16 -20.26
CA VAL A 456 -18.66 -3.33 -19.95
C VAL A 456 -19.69 -4.21 -19.26
N SER A 457 -19.81 -4.06 -17.97
CA SER A 457 -20.76 -4.82 -17.15
C SER A 457 -22.21 -4.51 -17.51
N ALA A 458 -23.11 -5.42 -17.18
CA ALA A 458 -24.55 -5.27 -17.44
C ALA A 458 -25.17 -3.98 -16.86
N ASN A 459 -24.57 -3.40 -15.79
CA ASN A 459 -24.95 -2.12 -15.20
C ASN A 459 -24.37 -0.90 -15.92
N GLY A 460 -23.60 -1.09 -17.01
CA GLY A 460 -22.98 -0.04 -17.81
C GLY A 460 -21.62 0.45 -17.30
N ARG A 461 -21.08 -0.10 -16.22
CA ARG A 461 -19.73 0.23 -15.75
C ARG A 461 -18.70 -0.33 -16.72
N GLN A 462 -17.70 0.49 -17.07
CA GLN A 462 -16.57 0.08 -17.91
C GLN A 462 -15.33 -0.11 -17.01
N SER A 463 -14.65 -1.23 -17.19
CA SER A 463 -13.34 -1.51 -16.61
C SER A 463 -12.30 -1.74 -17.69
N LEU A 464 -11.07 -1.31 -17.45
CA LEU A 464 -9.93 -1.58 -18.30
C LEU A 464 -9.08 -2.66 -17.63
N PRO A 465 -9.14 -3.93 -18.12
CA PRO A 465 -8.33 -5.00 -17.53
C PRO A 465 -6.85 -4.63 -17.49
N GLN A 466 -6.24 -4.79 -16.32
CA GLN A 466 -4.83 -4.53 -16.06
C GLN A 466 -4.35 -3.08 -16.35
N GLY A 467 -5.24 -2.15 -16.70
CA GLY A 467 -4.89 -0.75 -16.97
C GLY A 467 -4.11 -0.49 -18.28
N LEU A 468 -4.00 -1.48 -19.17
CA LEU A 468 -3.09 -1.42 -20.32
C LEU A 468 -3.75 -0.88 -21.59
N VAL A 469 -2.96 -0.13 -22.37
CA VAL A 469 -3.34 0.37 -23.71
C VAL A 469 -2.30 0.00 -24.76
N ALA A 470 -2.74 -0.12 -26.01
CA ALA A 470 -1.92 -0.39 -27.19
C ALA A 470 -1.63 0.92 -27.93
N PRO A 471 -0.42 1.48 -27.88
CA PRO A 471 -0.07 2.67 -28.64
C PRO A 471 0.05 2.34 -30.13
N ILE A 472 -0.49 3.23 -30.97
CA ILE A 472 -0.51 3.13 -32.43
C ILE A 472 0.09 4.42 -32.97
N ARG A 473 1.19 4.33 -33.68
CA ARG A 473 1.79 5.45 -34.40
C ARG A 473 1.55 5.28 -35.90
N LEU A 474 1.06 6.34 -36.56
CA LEU A 474 0.80 6.41 -38.01
C LEU A 474 1.54 7.62 -38.53
N GLU A 475 2.32 7.43 -39.60
CA GLU A 475 2.95 8.51 -40.35
C GLU A 475 2.11 8.86 -41.59
N ASP A 476 2.18 10.09 -42.01
CA ASP A 476 1.56 10.61 -43.23
C ASP A 476 0.06 10.32 -43.35
N LEU A 477 -0.68 10.43 -42.22
CA LEU A 477 -2.11 10.16 -42.22
C LEU A 477 -2.89 11.30 -42.89
N GLY A 478 -3.70 10.97 -43.90
CA GLY A 478 -4.50 11.92 -44.67
C GLY A 478 -6.01 11.61 -44.65
N PRO A 479 -6.76 12.24 -45.57
CA PRO A 479 -8.21 12.03 -45.72
C PRO A 479 -8.57 10.62 -46.23
N GLU A 480 -7.68 9.96 -46.97
CA GLU A 480 -7.88 8.59 -47.41
C GLU A 480 -7.72 7.64 -46.20
N PRO A 481 -8.71 6.76 -45.94
CA PRO A 481 -8.61 5.83 -44.80
C PRO A 481 -7.48 4.81 -44.98
N VAL A 482 -6.69 4.63 -43.91
CA VAL A 482 -5.66 3.61 -43.82
C VAL A 482 -6.16 2.50 -42.88
N THR A 483 -6.15 1.25 -43.38
CA THR A 483 -6.46 0.08 -42.55
C THR A 483 -5.21 -0.39 -41.87
N VAL A 484 -5.30 -0.59 -40.53
CA VAL A 484 -4.22 -1.08 -39.68
C VAL A 484 -4.70 -2.25 -38.84
N GLU A 485 -3.88 -3.29 -38.72
CA GLU A 485 -4.08 -4.37 -37.77
C GLU A 485 -3.34 -4.03 -36.50
N VAL A 486 -4.04 -4.16 -35.35
CA VAL A 486 -3.55 -3.79 -34.03
C VAL A 486 -3.62 -4.99 -33.11
N VAL A 487 -2.54 -5.23 -32.36
CA VAL A 487 -2.46 -6.19 -31.27
C VAL A 487 -2.66 -5.46 -29.95
N LEU A 488 -3.74 -5.77 -29.24
CA LEU A 488 -4.04 -5.19 -27.94
C LEU A 488 -3.16 -5.86 -26.87
N PRO A 489 -2.95 -5.20 -25.71
CA PRO A 489 -2.18 -5.81 -24.62
C PRO A 489 -2.75 -7.17 -24.23
N GLY A 490 -1.86 -8.12 -23.96
CA GLY A 490 -2.25 -9.45 -23.48
C GLY A 490 -2.85 -9.36 -22.08
N ILE A 491 -3.97 -10.04 -21.89
CA ILE A 491 -4.68 -10.13 -20.60
C ILE A 491 -5.08 -11.57 -20.31
N VAL A 492 -5.22 -11.89 -19.02
CA VAL A 492 -5.80 -13.16 -18.57
C VAL A 492 -6.96 -12.83 -17.65
N THR A 493 -8.19 -12.94 -18.18
CA THR A 493 -9.39 -12.52 -17.44
C THR A 493 -10.60 -13.35 -17.81
N GLU A 494 -11.56 -13.45 -16.89
CA GLU A 494 -12.88 -14.00 -17.17
C GLU A 494 -13.92 -12.87 -17.26
N VAL A 495 -14.67 -12.85 -18.35
CA VAL A 495 -15.77 -11.92 -18.59
C VAL A 495 -17.08 -12.64 -18.35
N ALA A 496 -17.94 -12.10 -17.51
CA ALA A 496 -19.18 -12.76 -17.10
C ALA A 496 -20.25 -12.79 -18.19
N ALA A 497 -21.15 -13.74 -18.10
CA ALA A 497 -22.36 -13.77 -18.93
C ALA A 497 -23.20 -12.48 -18.69
N GLY A 498 -23.70 -11.89 -19.75
CA GLY A 498 -24.44 -10.62 -19.71
C GLY A 498 -23.58 -9.37 -19.89
N ASP A 499 -22.29 -9.46 -19.65
CA ASP A 499 -21.33 -8.39 -19.95
C ASP A 499 -21.04 -8.32 -21.45
N ARG A 500 -20.39 -7.27 -21.89
CA ARG A 500 -19.94 -7.08 -23.29
C ARG A 500 -18.52 -6.53 -23.33
N LEU A 501 -17.88 -6.72 -24.44
CA LEU A 501 -16.56 -6.13 -24.71
C LEU A 501 -16.71 -4.83 -25.49
N ALA A 502 -15.77 -3.92 -25.26
CA ALA A 502 -15.66 -2.68 -26.00
C ALA A 502 -14.22 -2.49 -26.49
N LEU A 503 -14.05 -2.35 -27.79
CA LEU A 503 -12.83 -1.83 -28.39
C LEU A 503 -12.90 -0.31 -28.33
N VAL A 504 -12.04 0.31 -27.52
CA VAL A 504 -11.99 1.76 -27.32
C VAL A 504 -10.69 2.31 -27.89
N ILE A 505 -10.80 3.33 -28.72
CA ILE A 505 -9.67 4.03 -29.33
C ILE A 505 -9.64 5.44 -28.73
N ALA A 506 -8.56 5.79 -28.07
CA ALA A 506 -8.31 7.11 -27.48
C ALA A 506 -7.23 7.85 -28.27
N THR A 507 -7.23 9.18 -28.19
CA THR A 507 -6.24 10.05 -28.84
C THR A 507 -5.17 10.56 -27.88
N THR A 508 -5.31 10.27 -26.58
CA THR A 508 -4.40 10.78 -25.55
C THR A 508 -4.16 9.76 -24.46
N ASP A 509 -2.90 9.70 -23.97
CA ASP A 509 -2.49 9.03 -22.75
C ASP A 509 -1.29 9.74 -22.13
N GLN A 510 -1.35 10.06 -20.83
CA GLN A 510 -0.32 10.82 -20.11
C GLN A 510 1.02 10.06 -20.00
N GLY A 511 1.02 8.74 -20.07
CA GLY A 511 2.22 7.90 -19.99
C GLY A 511 3.13 8.02 -21.20
N TYR A 512 2.61 8.55 -22.30
CA TYR A 512 3.27 8.56 -23.60
C TYR A 512 3.52 9.98 -24.12
N ARG A 513 4.51 10.11 -25.00
CA ARG A 513 4.74 11.36 -25.71
C ARG A 513 3.65 11.59 -26.76
N MET A 514 3.06 12.77 -26.70
CA MET A 514 1.97 13.16 -27.58
C MET A 514 2.47 14.13 -28.68
N PRO A 515 1.87 14.06 -29.90
CA PRO A 515 2.14 15.04 -30.93
C PRO A 515 1.82 16.47 -30.48
N PRO A 516 2.62 17.48 -30.90
CA PRO A 516 2.43 18.85 -30.44
C PRO A 516 1.22 19.56 -31.02
N GLY A 517 0.76 19.14 -32.24
CA GLY A 517 -0.34 19.74 -32.96
C GLY A 517 -1.69 19.09 -32.70
N PRO A 518 -2.81 19.84 -32.79
CA PRO A 518 -4.14 19.26 -32.71
C PRO A 518 -4.51 18.55 -34.01
N ALA A 519 -5.33 17.50 -33.95
CA ALA A 519 -5.86 16.78 -35.10
C ALA A 519 -7.28 16.27 -34.84
N VAL A 520 -8.00 15.94 -35.93
CA VAL A 520 -9.27 15.23 -35.85
C VAL A 520 -9.12 13.96 -36.68
N TYR A 521 -9.35 12.85 -36.03
CA TYR A 521 -9.30 11.53 -36.67
C TYR A 521 -10.70 10.98 -36.84
N THR A 522 -10.94 10.30 -37.93
CA THR A 522 -12.11 9.45 -38.13
C THR A 522 -11.67 8.02 -37.98
N VAL A 523 -12.28 7.32 -37.00
CA VAL A 523 -11.93 5.93 -36.65
C VAL A 523 -13.14 5.03 -36.86
N ALA A 524 -12.91 3.88 -37.50
CA ALA A 524 -13.89 2.81 -37.64
C ALA A 524 -13.27 1.46 -37.33
N ALA A 525 -14.05 0.53 -36.79
CA ALA A 525 -13.64 -0.87 -36.74
C ALA A 525 -13.82 -1.51 -38.11
N ASP A 526 -12.79 -2.21 -38.60
CA ASP A 526 -12.79 -2.88 -39.90
C ASP A 526 -12.85 -4.40 -39.72
N GLY A 527 -14.04 -4.90 -39.32
CA GLY A 527 -14.31 -6.30 -39.10
C GLY A 527 -14.41 -6.70 -37.62
N PRO A 528 -14.50 -8.00 -37.35
CA PRO A 528 -14.59 -8.51 -35.95
C PRO A 528 -13.26 -8.38 -35.21
N ILE A 529 -13.34 -8.36 -33.89
CA ILE A 529 -12.17 -8.56 -33.02
C ILE A 529 -11.92 -10.06 -32.87
N GLN A 530 -10.65 -10.44 -32.78
CA GLN A 530 -10.18 -11.82 -32.61
C GLN A 530 -9.67 -11.99 -31.17
N ILE A 531 -10.43 -12.73 -30.37
CA ILE A 531 -10.16 -12.91 -28.95
C ILE A 531 -9.45 -14.24 -28.73
N PRO A 532 -8.25 -14.25 -28.13
CA PRO A 532 -7.53 -15.48 -27.83
C PRO A 532 -8.20 -16.25 -26.69
N THR A 533 -8.22 -17.58 -26.80
CA THR A 533 -8.71 -18.51 -25.78
C THR A 533 -7.67 -19.57 -25.49
N LEU A 534 -7.75 -20.16 -24.30
CA LEU A 534 -6.91 -21.27 -23.89
C LEU A 534 -7.80 -22.40 -23.37
N GLN A 535 -7.59 -23.60 -23.88
CA GLN A 535 -8.20 -24.83 -23.37
C GLN A 535 -7.24 -25.49 -22.35
N GLY A 536 -6.97 -24.80 -21.26
CA GLY A 536 -6.11 -25.30 -20.20
C GLY A 536 -6.88 -25.99 -19.07
N THR A 537 -6.19 -26.81 -18.29
CA THR A 537 -6.70 -27.29 -17.01
C THR A 537 -6.54 -26.21 -15.95
N THR A 538 -7.60 -25.95 -15.19
CA THR A 538 -7.51 -25.06 -14.03
C THR A 538 -7.11 -25.84 -12.80
N SER A 539 -6.07 -25.43 -12.13
CA SER A 539 -5.77 -25.87 -10.77
C SER A 539 -5.98 -24.69 -9.83
N ALA A 540 -6.93 -24.79 -8.91
CA ALA A 540 -7.01 -23.83 -7.82
C ALA A 540 -5.76 -23.98 -6.95
N VAL A 541 -4.91 -22.97 -6.92
CA VAL A 541 -3.76 -22.91 -6.01
C VAL A 541 -4.28 -22.51 -4.63
N GLY A 542 -4.40 -23.47 -3.74
CA GLY A 542 -4.73 -23.25 -2.33
C GLY A 542 -6.17 -23.63 -1.93
N THR A 543 -6.35 -23.90 -0.66
CA THR A 543 -7.69 -23.95 -0.07
C THR A 543 -8.36 -22.60 -0.25
N PRO A 544 -9.65 -22.54 -0.66
CA PRO A 544 -10.35 -21.29 -0.84
C PRO A 544 -10.12 -20.37 0.37
N PRO A 545 -9.74 -19.10 0.21
CA PRO A 545 -9.34 -18.25 1.33
C PRO A 545 -10.46 -18.04 2.35
N TRP A 546 -11.72 -18.24 1.96
CA TRP A 546 -12.85 -18.21 2.89
C TRP A 546 -12.85 -19.40 3.89
N VAL A 547 -12.13 -20.48 3.61
CA VAL A 547 -12.02 -21.64 4.54
C VAL A 547 -11.24 -21.24 5.78
N TRP A 548 -10.18 -20.44 5.63
CA TRP A 548 -9.38 -19.96 6.76
C TRP A 548 -10.12 -18.93 7.63
N PRO A 549 -10.74 -17.86 7.10
CA PRO A 549 -11.56 -16.97 7.91
C PRO A 549 -12.82 -17.66 8.43
N LEU A 550 -13.45 -18.59 7.70
CA LEU A 550 -14.57 -19.36 8.21
C LEU A 550 -14.13 -20.28 9.34
N GLY A 551 -12.99 -20.96 9.18
CA GLY A 551 -12.35 -21.73 10.27
C GLY A 551 -12.01 -20.86 11.46
N ALA A 552 -11.41 -19.70 11.25
CA ALA A 552 -11.11 -18.72 12.29
C ALA A 552 -12.39 -18.17 12.96
N VAL A 553 -13.42 -17.88 12.20
CA VAL A 553 -14.73 -17.45 12.73
C VAL A 553 -15.39 -18.56 13.55
N ILE A 554 -15.37 -19.81 13.08
CA ILE A 554 -15.88 -20.96 13.82
C ILE A 554 -15.07 -21.20 15.09
N ILE A 555 -13.74 -21.19 15.01
CA ILE A 555 -12.85 -21.33 16.16
C ILE A 555 -13.05 -20.15 17.13
N THR A 556 -13.14 -18.93 16.63
CA THR A 556 -13.38 -17.74 17.44
C THR A 556 -14.76 -17.79 18.09
N ALA A 557 -15.79 -18.24 17.39
CA ALA A 557 -17.14 -18.43 17.91
C ALA A 557 -17.18 -19.55 18.97
N LEU A 558 -16.44 -20.66 18.78
CA LEU A 558 -16.30 -21.73 19.75
C LEU A 558 -15.52 -21.26 20.99
N ILE A 559 -14.41 -20.56 20.80
CA ILE A 559 -13.65 -19.93 21.90
C ILE A 559 -14.54 -18.93 22.64
N TRP A 560 -15.30 -18.14 21.91
CA TRP A 560 -16.23 -17.15 22.48
C TRP A 560 -17.35 -17.83 23.25
N LEU A 561 -17.91 -18.93 22.71
CA LEU A 561 -18.92 -19.75 23.38
C LEU A 561 -18.35 -20.39 24.65
N VAL A 562 -17.14 -20.95 24.59
CA VAL A 562 -16.46 -21.52 25.75
C VAL A 562 -16.13 -20.45 26.77
N VAL A 563 -15.61 -19.31 26.35
CA VAL A 563 -15.36 -18.15 27.22
C VAL A 563 -16.66 -17.58 27.77
N ALA A 564 -17.74 -17.56 27.01
CA ALA A 564 -19.06 -17.10 27.49
C ALA A 564 -19.67 -18.07 28.50
N LEU A 565 -19.43 -19.38 28.32
CA LEU A 565 -19.89 -20.42 29.24
C LEU A 565 -19.02 -20.50 30.52
N LEU A 566 -17.72 -20.13 30.41
CA LEU A 566 -16.75 -20.14 31.51
C LEU A 566 -16.59 -18.81 32.21
N ARG A 567 -17.10 -17.70 31.61
CA ARG A 567 -17.09 -16.41 32.32
C ARG A 567 -17.92 -16.53 33.60
N PRO A 568 -17.32 -16.24 34.77
CA PRO A 568 -18.14 -15.84 35.88
C PRO A 568 -19.06 -14.73 35.37
N ARG A 569 -20.33 -14.85 35.55
CA ARG A 569 -21.22 -13.70 35.36
C ARG A 569 -20.70 -12.64 36.29
N ASP A 570 -19.95 -11.66 35.75
CA ASP A 570 -19.64 -10.44 36.45
C ASP A 570 -20.97 -9.93 36.98
N ARG A 571 -21.08 -9.79 38.25
CA ARG A 571 -22.21 -9.15 38.88
C ARG A 571 -22.37 -7.84 38.19
N ALA A 572 -23.45 -7.68 37.44
CA ALA A 572 -23.83 -6.37 36.91
C ALA A 572 -23.79 -5.45 38.13
N GLY A 573 -22.90 -4.44 38.11
CA GLY A 573 -22.84 -3.46 39.17
C GLY A 573 -24.25 -2.95 39.41
N GLU A 574 -24.79 -3.17 40.60
CA GLU A 574 -26.17 -2.81 40.90
C GLU A 574 -26.32 -1.30 40.74
N ALA A 575 -27.34 -0.89 39.97
CA ALA A 575 -27.76 0.49 39.99
C ALA A 575 -28.04 0.87 41.43
N ARG A 576 -27.60 2.05 41.85
CA ARG A 576 -27.86 2.59 43.20
C ARG A 576 -28.91 3.69 43.16
N PRO A 577 -30.18 3.38 43.36
CA PRO A 577 -31.26 4.36 43.29
C PRO A 577 -31.08 5.55 44.26
N GLU A 578 -30.37 5.33 45.36
CA GLU A 578 -30.05 6.37 46.37
C GLU A 578 -29.11 7.45 45.77
N LEU A 579 -28.38 7.14 44.69
CA LEU A 579 -27.48 8.05 44.00
C LEU A 579 -28.12 8.67 42.74
N ALA A 580 -29.40 8.46 42.50
CA ALA A 580 -30.03 8.91 41.24
C ALA A 580 -29.98 10.43 41.03
N THR A 581 -29.85 11.23 42.11
CA THR A 581 -29.71 12.68 42.06
C THR A 581 -28.27 13.15 42.11
N VAL A 582 -27.30 12.23 42.27
CA VAL A 582 -25.88 12.53 42.36
C VAL A 582 -25.26 12.42 40.98
N PRO A 583 -24.75 13.52 40.40
CA PRO A 583 -24.18 13.53 39.06
C PRO A 583 -23.01 12.59 38.87
N LEU A 584 -22.13 12.47 39.87
CA LEU A 584 -21.01 11.55 39.89
C LEU A 584 -20.70 11.09 41.31
N ALA A 585 -20.64 9.78 41.54
CA ALA A 585 -20.19 9.18 42.78
C ALA A 585 -19.05 8.19 42.49
N ILE A 586 -17.96 8.34 43.20
CA ILE A 586 -16.75 7.49 43.10
C ILE A 586 -16.53 6.83 44.46
N ARG A 587 -16.26 5.51 44.51
CA ARG A 587 -15.98 4.74 45.71
C ARG A 587 -14.75 3.86 45.50
N ASP A 588 -13.76 4.04 46.33
CA ASP A 588 -12.51 3.27 46.44
C ASP A 588 -11.81 3.05 45.11
N LEU A 589 -11.89 4.09 44.22
CA LEU A 589 -11.42 4.00 42.84
C LEU A 589 -9.89 3.86 42.84
N ALA A 590 -9.40 2.84 42.15
CA ALA A 590 -7.97 2.56 42.04
C ALA A 590 -7.57 2.22 40.63
N LYS A 591 -6.37 2.64 40.23
CA LYS A 591 -5.75 2.29 38.96
C LYS A 591 -4.28 2.01 39.09
N GLU A 592 -3.91 0.77 38.83
CA GLU A 592 -2.53 0.32 38.70
C GLU A 592 -2.25 -0.03 37.25
N PHE A 593 -1.15 0.47 36.70
CA PHE A 593 -0.65 0.17 35.35
C PHE A 593 0.38 -0.96 35.40
N LYS A 594 0.66 -1.54 34.21
CA LYS A 594 1.70 -2.56 34.06
C LYS A 594 3.04 -2.03 34.62
N GLY A 595 3.66 -2.78 35.51
CA GLY A 595 4.89 -2.37 36.20
C GLY A 595 4.68 -1.89 37.64
N GLY A 596 3.45 -2.00 38.18
CA GLY A 596 3.17 -1.71 39.61
C GLY A 596 2.94 -0.22 39.92
N PHE A 597 2.91 0.65 38.92
CA PHE A 597 2.65 2.08 39.12
C PHE A 597 1.17 2.34 39.42
N LYS A 598 0.87 2.80 40.63
CA LYS A 598 -0.47 3.20 41.05
C LYS A 598 -0.71 4.66 40.73
N ALA A 599 -1.50 4.93 39.72
CA ALA A 599 -1.88 6.29 39.31
C ALA A 599 -3.03 6.87 40.14
N VAL A 600 -3.90 6.01 40.69
CA VAL A 600 -5.01 6.33 41.60
C VAL A 600 -5.13 5.21 42.59
N ASP A 601 -5.25 5.54 43.91
CA ASP A 601 -5.27 4.57 44.99
C ASP A 601 -6.36 4.93 46.03
N GLY A 602 -7.51 4.25 45.96
CA GLY A 602 -8.61 4.35 46.91
C GLY A 602 -9.36 5.69 46.95
N VAL A 603 -9.54 6.36 45.82
CA VAL A 603 -10.22 7.66 45.77
C VAL A 603 -11.75 7.52 45.88
N SER A 604 -12.37 8.25 46.83
CA SER A 604 -13.80 8.25 47.07
C SER A 604 -14.33 9.68 47.27
N PHE A 605 -15.29 10.11 46.44
CA PHE A 605 -16.02 11.38 46.63
C PHE A 605 -17.34 11.38 45.86
N GLU A 606 -18.22 12.33 46.18
CA GLU A 606 -19.46 12.59 45.49
C GLU A 606 -19.51 14.03 44.98
N VAL A 607 -20.13 14.25 43.84
CA VAL A 607 -20.31 15.56 43.22
C VAL A 607 -21.76 16.00 43.44
N PRO A 608 -22.03 17.08 44.16
CA PRO A 608 -23.40 17.64 44.29
C PRO A 608 -23.96 18.16 42.95
N PRO A 609 -25.28 18.14 42.76
CA PRO A 609 -25.88 18.68 41.57
C PRO A 609 -25.83 20.21 41.52
N GLY A 610 -25.75 20.78 40.29
CA GLY A 610 -25.85 22.22 40.05
C GLY A 610 -24.66 23.05 40.50
N ILE A 611 -23.46 22.43 40.55
CA ILE A 611 -22.21 23.08 40.98
C ILE A 611 -21.14 23.06 39.87
N VAL A 612 -20.13 23.91 40.04
CA VAL A 612 -18.84 23.77 39.38
C VAL A 612 -17.84 23.20 40.40
N LEU A 613 -17.35 21.99 40.11
CA LEU A 613 -16.37 21.31 40.96
C LEU A 613 -14.98 21.37 40.31
N GLY A 614 -13.98 21.79 41.06
CA GLY A 614 -12.57 21.78 40.62
C GLY A 614 -11.86 20.50 41.09
N LEU A 615 -11.28 19.73 40.18
CA LEU A 615 -10.38 18.62 40.50
C LEU A 615 -8.94 19.13 40.46
N LEU A 616 -8.32 19.27 41.62
CA LEU A 616 -7.03 19.92 41.82
C LEU A 616 -5.92 18.93 42.12
N GLY A 617 -4.70 19.30 41.80
CA GLY A 617 -3.50 18.54 42.15
C GLY A 617 -2.33 18.82 41.19
N PRO A 618 -1.10 18.56 41.60
CA PRO A 618 0.06 18.70 40.73
C PRO A 618 0.00 17.77 39.52
N ASN A 619 0.91 17.97 38.58
CA ASN A 619 1.04 17.04 37.46
C ASN A 619 1.44 15.65 37.96
N GLY A 620 0.76 14.62 37.46
CA GLY A 620 0.92 13.25 37.99
C GLY A 620 0.07 12.87 39.19
N ALA A 621 -0.75 13.80 39.74
CA ALA A 621 -1.65 13.53 40.87
C ALA A 621 -2.77 12.50 40.62
N GLY A 622 -2.98 12.08 39.37
CA GLY A 622 -4.03 11.11 38.99
C GLY A 622 -5.34 11.72 38.50
N LYS A 623 -5.44 13.05 38.33
CA LYS A 623 -6.67 13.76 37.88
C LYS A 623 -7.26 13.23 36.59
N THR A 624 -6.49 13.27 35.51
CA THR A 624 -6.94 12.80 34.17
C THR A 624 -7.25 11.30 34.20
N THR A 625 -6.47 10.49 34.92
CA THR A 625 -6.73 9.06 35.11
C THR A 625 -8.06 8.81 35.82
N THR A 626 -8.39 9.59 36.85
CA THR A 626 -9.67 9.53 37.58
C THR A 626 -10.82 9.89 36.66
N MET A 627 -10.69 10.99 35.90
CA MET A 627 -11.72 11.41 34.91
C MET A 627 -11.93 10.37 33.81
N ARG A 628 -10.87 9.76 33.29
CA ARG A 628 -10.98 8.69 32.29
C ARG A 628 -11.69 7.45 32.84
N MET A 629 -11.44 7.06 34.07
CA MET A 629 -12.17 5.97 34.72
C MET A 629 -13.64 6.34 34.96
N ALA A 630 -13.88 7.57 35.45
CA ALA A 630 -15.25 8.08 35.68
C ALA A 630 -16.09 8.15 34.40
N MET A 631 -15.47 8.30 33.22
CA MET A 631 -16.13 8.27 31.90
C MET A 631 -16.13 6.88 31.24
N GLY A 632 -15.62 5.86 31.89
CA GLY A 632 -15.54 4.50 31.34
C GLY A 632 -14.53 4.35 30.20
N LEU A 633 -13.63 5.32 29.98
CA LEU A 633 -12.60 5.28 28.92
C LEU A 633 -11.46 4.30 29.26
N ILE A 634 -11.18 4.11 30.55
CA ILE A 634 -10.26 3.08 31.02
C ILE A 634 -10.91 2.32 32.19
N ARG A 635 -10.61 1.02 32.31
CA ARG A 635 -11.13 0.20 33.41
C ARG A 635 -10.34 0.46 34.68
N PRO A 636 -11.02 0.68 35.82
CA PRO A 636 -10.35 0.68 37.11
C PRO A 636 -9.79 -0.71 37.44
N THR A 637 -8.78 -0.77 38.29
CA THR A 637 -8.27 -2.01 38.90
C THR A 637 -8.96 -2.35 40.24
N GLY A 638 -9.63 -1.35 40.83
CA GLY A 638 -10.45 -1.49 42.03
C GLY A 638 -11.44 -0.33 42.15
N GLY A 639 -12.49 -0.53 42.92
CA GLY A 639 -13.54 0.45 43.16
C GLY A 639 -14.51 0.61 42.01
N ASP A 640 -15.52 1.45 42.20
CA ASP A 640 -16.63 1.63 41.29
C ASP A 640 -17.01 3.11 41.13
N THR A 641 -17.66 3.42 39.99
CA THR A 641 -18.16 4.75 39.67
C THR A 641 -19.62 4.67 39.26
N TRP A 642 -20.44 5.62 39.74
CA TRP A 642 -21.84 5.79 39.34
C TRP A 642 -22.05 7.19 38.82
N ILE A 643 -22.86 7.30 37.76
CA ILE A 643 -23.37 8.57 37.23
C ILE A 643 -24.89 8.52 37.34
N PHE A 644 -25.49 9.45 38.06
CA PHE A 644 -26.94 9.47 38.33
C PHE A 644 -27.47 8.10 38.82
N GLY A 645 -26.70 7.43 39.69
CA GLY A 645 -27.04 6.13 40.26
C GLY A 645 -26.81 4.93 39.32
N GLU A 646 -26.48 5.13 38.06
CA GLU A 646 -26.12 4.05 37.13
C GLU A 646 -24.63 3.74 37.18
N HIS A 647 -24.27 2.46 37.27
CA HIS A 647 -22.89 2.03 37.30
C HIS A 647 -22.17 2.28 35.97
N VAL A 648 -21.02 2.95 35.98
CA VAL A 648 -20.26 3.31 34.81
C VAL A 648 -19.46 2.12 34.29
N ARG A 649 -19.66 1.80 33.02
CA ARG A 649 -18.89 0.85 32.23
C ARG A 649 -18.80 1.34 30.79
N PRO A 650 -17.82 0.90 30.00
CA PRO A 650 -17.75 1.25 28.60
C PRO A 650 -19.08 0.98 27.87
N GLY A 651 -19.65 2.00 27.24
CA GLY A 651 -20.93 1.91 26.53
C GLY A 651 -22.18 1.92 27.42
N ALA A 652 -22.08 2.29 28.70
CA ALA A 652 -23.24 2.43 29.57
C ALA A 652 -24.19 3.53 29.04
N PRO A 653 -25.54 3.31 29.01
CA PRO A 653 -26.51 4.30 28.47
C PRO A 653 -26.42 5.66 29.15
N VAL A 654 -26.10 5.71 30.45
CA VAL A 654 -25.97 6.96 31.22
C VAL A 654 -24.87 7.89 30.65
N LEU A 655 -23.89 7.36 29.94
CA LEU A 655 -22.85 8.18 29.30
C LEU A 655 -23.39 9.09 28.20
N ALA A 656 -24.60 8.82 27.68
CA ALA A 656 -25.29 9.73 26.77
C ALA A 656 -25.71 11.06 27.42
N ARG A 657 -25.80 11.11 28.78
CA ARG A 657 -26.10 12.30 29.57
C ARG A 657 -24.84 13.09 29.97
N VAL A 658 -23.68 12.64 29.52
CA VAL A 658 -22.38 13.23 29.87
C VAL A 658 -21.75 13.84 28.65
N GLY A 659 -21.31 15.09 28.76
CA GLY A 659 -20.40 15.73 27.83
C GLY A 659 -18.98 15.70 28.39
N SER A 660 -18.00 15.31 27.61
CA SER A 660 -16.63 15.26 28.08
C SER A 660 -15.65 15.85 27.08
N PHE A 661 -14.65 16.57 27.61
CA PHE A 661 -13.50 17.08 26.87
C PHE A 661 -12.25 16.71 27.66
N ILE A 662 -11.60 15.59 27.26
CA ILE A 662 -10.42 15.04 27.91
C ILE A 662 -9.36 14.83 26.84
N GLU A 663 -8.13 15.34 27.05
CA GLU A 663 -6.96 15.16 26.17
C GLU A 663 -7.02 15.83 24.78
N GLY A 664 -7.76 16.90 24.64
CA GLY A 664 -7.79 17.71 23.43
C GLY A 664 -8.66 17.15 22.30
N PRO A 665 -8.99 18.00 21.34
CA PRO A 665 -9.97 17.68 20.30
C PRO A 665 -9.35 16.93 19.12
N GLY A 666 -9.89 15.75 18.78
CA GLY A 666 -9.58 14.99 17.60
C GLY A 666 -10.32 15.48 16.34
N PHE A 667 -10.17 16.76 15.98
CA PHE A 667 -10.86 17.32 14.82
C PHE A 667 -10.23 16.91 13.50
N LEU A 668 -11.09 16.76 12.47
CA LEU A 668 -10.65 16.59 11.10
C LEU A 668 -10.21 17.94 10.53
N PRO A 669 -8.92 18.15 10.24
CA PRO A 669 -8.38 19.49 9.95
C PRO A 669 -8.85 20.07 8.61
N HIS A 670 -9.31 19.24 7.70
CA HIS A 670 -9.81 19.63 6.39
C HIS A 670 -11.31 20.04 6.38
N LEU A 671 -12.04 19.73 7.45
CA LEU A 671 -13.43 20.13 7.67
C LEU A 671 -13.51 21.48 8.39
N THR A 672 -14.68 22.14 8.27
CA THR A 672 -14.97 23.36 9.06
C THR A 672 -15.30 22.99 10.50
N GLY A 673 -15.32 23.97 11.40
CA GLY A 673 -15.74 23.75 12.78
C GLY A 673 -17.17 23.20 12.86
N ARG A 674 -18.10 23.79 12.11
CA ARG A 674 -19.51 23.34 12.02
C ARG A 674 -19.61 21.89 11.53
N GLN A 675 -18.89 21.55 10.47
CA GLN A 675 -18.88 20.18 9.93
C GLN A 675 -18.32 19.16 10.92
N ASN A 676 -17.30 19.53 11.70
CA ASN A 676 -16.78 18.65 12.76
C ASN A 676 -17.82 18.39 13.86
N LEU A 677 -18.54 19.41 14.29
CA LEU A 677 -19.61 19.26 15.31
C LEU A 677 -20.76 18.40 14.78
N ASP A 678 -21.22 18.61 13.55
CA ASP A 678 -22.28 17.82 12.91
C ASP A 678 -21.85 16.35 12.77
N LEU A 679 -20.63 16.11 12.30
CA LEU A 679 -20.10 14.74 12.19
C LEU A 679 -20.01 14.03 13.54
N PHE A 680 -19.55 14.74 14.58
CA PHE A 680 -19.47 14.18 15.93
C PHE A 680 -20.86 13.84 16.47
N TRP A 681 -21.85 14.71 16.27
CA TRP A 681 -23.23 14.48 16.71
C TRP A 681 -23.81 13.22 16.07
N ARG A 682 -23.68 13.08 14.74
CA ARG A 682 -24.13 11.88 14.02
C ARG A 682 -23.39 10.62 14.49
N ALA A 683 -22.08 10.70 14.69
CA ALA A 683 -21.29 9.57 15.17
C ALA A 683 -21.60 9.16 16.61
N SER A 684 -22.23 10.05 17.42
CA SER A 684 -22.61 9.76 18.80
C SER A 684 -23.82 8.85 18.95
N GLY A 685 -24.51 8.50 17.85
CA GLY A 685 -25.75 7.68 17.87
C GLY A 685 -26.96 8.40 18.45
N ARG A 686 -26.94 9.73 18.54
CA ARG A 686 -28.01 10.59 19.05
C ARG A 686 -28.72 11.40 17.95
N GLU A 687 -28.74 10.86 16.72
CA GLU A 687 -29.27 11.57 15.53
C GLU A 687 -30.71 12.07 15.69
N ASP A 688 -31.57 11.36 16.45
CA ASP A 688 -32.94 11.74 16.70
C ASP A 688 -33.11 12.87 17.76
N GLY A 689 -32.01 13.27 18.41
CA GLY A 689 -32.01 14.33 19.43
C GLY A 689 -31.71 15.72 18.85
N ASP A 690 -32.05 16.77 19.61
CA ASP A 690 -31.65 18.13 19.27
C ASP A 690 -30.21 18.40 19.73
N PRO A 691 -29.26 18.67 18.82
CA PRO A 691 -27.90 19.02 19.19
C PRO A 691 -27.76 20.37 19.91
N HIS A 692 -28.78 21.20 19.94
CA HIS A 692 -28.78 22.58 20.41
C HIS A 692 -27.62 23.40 19.81
N LEU A 693 -27.38 23.19 18.52
CA LEU A 693 -26.17 23.64 17.84
C LEU A 693 -25.99 25.17 17.92
N ASP A 694 -27.04 25.95 17.71
CA ASP A 694 -26.95 27.41 17.72
C ASP A 694 -26.53 27.93 19.10
N GLN A 695 -27.10 27.37 20.17
CA GLN A 695 -26.72 27.73 21.54
C GLN A 695 -25.31 27.34 21.87
N VAL A 696 -24.87 26.15 21.44
CA VAL A 696 -23.52 25.66 21.64
C VAL A 696 -22.49 26.49 20.83
N LEU A 697 -22.86 26.97 19.64
CA LEU A 697 -21.99 27.86 18.83
C LEU A 697 -21.89 29.26 19.43
N GLU A 698 -22.93 29.78 20.03
CA GLU A 698 -22.90 31.05 20.77
C GLU A 698 -21.93 30.94 21.94
N ILE A 699 -22.04 29.87 22.73
CA ILE A 699 -21.11 29.56 23.83
C ILE A 699 -19.68 29.44 23.35
N ALA A 700 -19.45 28.77 22.22
CA ALA A 700 -18.10 28.63 21.64
C ALA A 700 -17.46 29.99 21.29
N GLY A 701 -18.28 31.00 20.99
CA GLY A 701 -17.82 32.37 20.69
C GLY A 701 -16.88 32.46 19.49
N LEU A 702 -17.01 31.55 18.51
CA LEU A 702 -16.15 31.50 17.32
C LEU A 702 -16.65 32.39 16.18
N GLY A 703 -17.90 32.89 16.28
CA GLY A 703 -18.53 33.76 15.26
C GLY A 703 -18.41 33.13 13.85
N SER A 704 -18.09 33.95 12.86
CA SER A 704 -17.91 33.49 11.46
C SER A 704 -16.72 32.53 11.26
N ALA A 705 -15.82 32.44 12.23
CA ALA A 705 -14.69 31.51 12.14
C ALA A 705 -15.11 30.04 12.17
N ILE A 706 -16.34 29.74 12.64
CA ILE A 706 -16.89 28.37 12.67
C ILE A 706 -16.96 27.72 11.28
N ASP A 707 -17.12 28.53 10.24
CA ASP A 707 -17.22 28.07 8.86
C ASP A 707 -15.85 27.99 8.13
N ARG A 708 -14.76 28.31 8.84
CA ARG A 708 -13.39 28.11 8.36
C ARG A 708 -12.91 26.69 8.67
N LYS A 709 -11.94 26.18 7.89
CA LYS A 709 -11.32 24.85 8.11
C LYS A 709 -10.52 24.86 9.42
N VAL A 710 -10.67 23.81 10.22
CA VAL A 710 -10.05 23.70 11.54
C VAL A 710 -8.52 23.76 11.49
N ARG A 711 -7.89 23.36 10.37
CA ARG A 711 -6.43 23.53 10.18
C ARG A 711 -5.95 25.00 10.31
N THR A 712 -6.86 25.98 10.13
CA THR A 712 -6.54 27.40 10.24
C THR A 712 -6.81 27.98 11.63
N TYR A 713 -7.25 27.15 12.58
CA TYR A 713 -7.61 27.60 13.93
C TYR A 713 -6.37 27.75 14.80
N SER A 714 -6.37 28.80 15.64
CA SER A 714 -5.43 28.90 16.76
C SER A 714 -5.69 27.80 17.80
N GLN A 715 -4.78 27.62 18.74
CA GLN A 715 -4.96 26.66 19.84
C GLN A 715 -6.23 27.02 20.65
N GLY A 716 -6.43 28.28 21.02
CA GLY A 716 -7.62 28.71 21.75
C GLY A 716 -8.91 28.48 20.97
N MET A 717 -8.93 28.70 19.64
CA MET A 717 -10.11 28.39 18.82
C MET A 717 -10.42 26.89 18.80
N ARG A 718 -9.41 26.02 18.75
CA ARG A 718 -9.61 24.57 18.84
C ARG A 718 -10.13 24.16 20.22
N GLN A 719 -9.61 24.77 21.28
CA GLN A 719 -10.08 24.55 22.65
C GLN A 719 -11.57 24.90 22.79
N ARG A 720 -11.98 26.08 22.33
CA ARG A 720 -13.38 26.52 22.32
C ARG A 720 -14.29 25.59 21.51
N LEU A 721 -13.84 25.13 20.33
CA LEU A 721 -14.58 24.17 19.52
C LEU A 721 -14.72 22.81 20.24
N GLY A 722 -13.69 22.36 20.98
CA GLY A 722 -13.71 21.12 21.77
C GLY A 722 -14.70 21.19 22.93
N ILE A 723 -14.76 22.33 23.62
CA ILE A 723 -15.76 22.55 24.67
C ILE A 723 -17.17 22.59 24.08
N ALA A 724 -17.37 23.26 22.93
CA ALA A 724 -18.62 23.25 22.20
C ALA A 724 -19.04 21.81 21.83
N GLN A 725 -18.12 20.98 21.36
CA GLN A 725 -18.38 19.58 21.07
C GLN A 725 -18.85 18.82 22.29
N ALA A 726 -18.24 19.04 23.47
CA ALA A 726 -18.64 18.40 24.72
C ALA A 726 -20.04 18.86 25.18
N MET A 727 -20.47 20.06 24.81
CA MET A 727 -21.78 20.65 25.19
C MET A 727 -22.93 20.28 24.24
N LEU A 728 -22.67 19.59 23.12
CA LEU A 728 -23.72 19.17 22.19
C LEU A 728 -24.80 18.34 22.88
N GLY A 729 -26.05 18.74 22.68
CA GLY A 729 -27.23 18.16 23.33
C GLY A 729 -27.40 18.59 24.78
N LEU A 730 -26.68 19.57 25.28
CA LEU A 730 -26.73 20.15 26.63
C LEU A 730 -26.76 19.09 27.75
N PRO A 731 -25.67 18.28 27.90
CA PRO A 731 -25.60 17.17 28.85
C PRO A 731 -25.84 17.58 30.30
N ASP A 732 -26.33 16.68 31.14
CA ASP A 732 -26.59 16.95 32.57
C ASP A 732 -25.31 17.05 33.40
N LEU A 733 -24.26 16.37 32.95
CA LEU A 733 -22.91 16.41 33.53
C LEU A 733 -21.88 16.78 32.44
N LEU A 734 -21.12 17.83 32.69
CA LEU A 734 -20.05 18.27 31.80
C LEU A 734 -18.67 18.07 32.48
N VAL A 735 -17.76 17.37 31.84
CA VAL A 735 -16.41 17.05 32.37
C VAL A 735 -15.34 17.63 31.44
N LEU A 736 -14.58 18.59 31.94
CA LEU A 736 -13.58 19.34 31.18
C LEU A 736 -12.18 19.19 31.80
N ASP A 737 -11.24 18.69 31.01
CA ASP A 737 -9.84 18.59 31.42
C ASP A 737 -9.07 19.81 30.91
N GLU A 738 -8.59 20.63 31.84
CA GLU A 738 -7.86 21.88 31.61
C GLU A 738 -8.51 22.81 30.57
N PRO A 739 -9.78 23.20 30.73
CA PRO A 739 -10.53 23.91 29.70
C PRO A 739 -9.98 25.32 29.35
N THR A 740 -9.21 25.94 30.22
CA THR A 740 -8.62 27.26 30.06
C THR A 740 -7.23 27.26 29.44
N ASN A 741 -6.65 26.09 29.23
CA ASN A 741 -5.32 25.95 28.68
C ASN A 741 -5.21 26.51 27.24
N GLY A 742 -4.31 27.49 27.04
CA GLY A 742 -4.11 28.12 25.74
C GLY A 742 -5.15 29.20 25.37
N LEU A 743 -6.01 29.62 26.32
CA LEU A 743 -6.87 30.79 26.21
C LEU A 743 -6.18 32.04 26.76
N ASP A 744 -6.51 33.21 26.21
CA ASP A 744 -6.08 34.49 26.73
C ASP A 744 -6.96 34.96 27.94
N PRO A 745 -6.53 35.92 28.75
CA PRO A 745 -7.26 36.33 29.95
C PRO A 745 -8.72 36.81 29.72
N PRO A 746 -9.06 37.48 28.61
CA PRO A 746 -10.46 37.73 28.26
C PRO A 746 -11.26 36.46 28.03
N GLN A 747 -10.71 35.51 27.27
CA GLN A 747 -11.35 34.25 26.94
C GLN A 747 -11.53 33.35 28.18
N ILE A 748 -10.58 33.36 29.11
CA ILE A 748 -10.70 32.67 30.41
C ILE A 748 -11.90 33.20 31.18
N ARG A 749 -12.10 34.53 31.20
CA ARG A 749 -13.26 35.14 31.87
C ARG A 749 -14.60 34.77 31.23
N GLU A 750 -14.68 34.74 29.89
CA GLU A 750 -15.86 34.31 29.16
C GLU A 750 -16.15 32.82 29.46
N MET A 751 -15.18 31.96 29.43
CA MET A 751 -15.33 30.54 29.71
C MET A 751 -15.78 30.29 31.14
N ARG A 752 -15.30 31.07 32.10
CA ARG A 752 -15.76 31.02 33.49
C ARG A 752 -17.25 31.36 33.60
N GLN A 753 -17.70 32.40 32.91
CA GLN A 753 -19.11 32.79 32.89
C GLN A 753 -19.96 31.68 32.30
N VAL A 754 -19.52 31.05 31.20
CA VAL A 754 -20.22 29.92 30.61
C VAL A 754 -20.38 28.75 31.60
N MET A 755 -19.33 28.41 32.35
CA MET A 755 -19.42 27.33 33.35
C MET A 755 -20.37 27.68 34.50
N HIS A 756 -20.36 28.92 34.97
CA HIS A 756 -21.30 29.41 35.98
C HIS A 756 -22.75 29.39 35.50
N ASP A 757 -23.01 29.89 34.29
CA ASP A 757 -24.36 29.93 33.73
C ASP A 757 -24.88 28.50 33.48
N TYR A 758 -23.99 27.58 33.07
CA TYR A 758 -24.32 26.17 32.89
C TYR A 758 -24.69 25.51 34.23
N ALA A 759 -23.95 25.75 35.30
CA ALA A 759 -24.25 25.25 36.64
C ALA A 759 -25.54 25.89 37.18
N ALA A 760 -25.77 27.19 36.97
CA ALA A 760 -26.98 27.90 37.37
C ALA A 760 -28.26 27.39 36.68
N SER A 761 -28.15 26.78 35.49
CA SER A 761 -29.24 26.10 34.80
C SER A 761 -29.59 24.72 35.42
N GLY A 762 -28.97 24.34 36.54
CA GLY A 762 -29.17 23.07 37.25
C GLY A 762 -28.31 21.90 36.77
N LYS A 763 -27.41 22.16 35.84
CA LYS A 763 -26.44 21.16 35.34
C LYS A 763 -25.18 21.15 36.17
N THR A 764 -24.35 20.13 36.06
CA THR A 764 -23.14 20.00 36.88
C THR A 764 -21.90 20.05 35.98
N VAL A 765 -20.87 20.78 36.41
CA VAL A 765 -19.61 20.92 35.70
C VAL A 765 -18.46 20.44 36.59
N ILE A 766 -17.61 19.58 36.03
CA ILE A 766 -16.36 19.16 36.65
C ILE A 766 -15.22 19.68 35.78
N VAL A 767 -14.29 20.41 36.39
CA VAL A 767 -13.12 20.94 35.70
C VAL A 767 -11.85 20.46 36.38
N SER A 768 -10.87 19.98 35.64
CA SER A 768 -9.51 19.88 36.15
C SER A 768 -8.75 21.19 35.92
N SER A 769 -7.94 21.59 36.85
CA SER A 769 -6.99 22.68 36.66
C SER A 769 -5.75 22.50 37.56
N HIS A 770 -4.63 23.00 37.09
CA HIS A 770 -3.43 23.18 37.89
C HIS A 770 -3.24 24.64 38.33
N LEU A 771 -4.10 25.57 37.85
CA LEU A 771 -4.09 26.99 38.20
C LEU A 771 -5.09 27.27 39.32
N LEU A 772 -4.57 27.35 40.55
CA LEU A 772 -5.37 27.52 41.77
C LEU A 772 -6.17 28.83 41.81
N SER A 773 -5.61 29.91 41.26
CA SER A 773 -6.29 31.20 41.13
C SER A 773 -7.52 31.17 40.23
N GLU A 774 -7.55 30.28 39.23
CA GLU A 774 -8.73 30.10 38.36
C GLU A 774 -9.81 29.31 39.08
N VAL A 775 -9.44 28.28 39.83
CA VAL A 775 -10.36 27.45 40.57
C VAL A 775 -11.06 28.25 41.70
N GLU A 776 -10.29 29.09 42.40
CA GLU A 776 -10.84 29.98 43.43
C GLU A 776 -11.93 30.90 42.91
N GLN A 777 -11.82 31.31 41.62
CA GLN A 777 -12.79 32.23 40.98
C GLN A 777 -13.90 31.51 40.22
N THR A 778 -13.77 30.20 39.97
CA THR A 778 -14.65 29.45 39.07
C THR A 778 -15.45 28.37 39.82
N CYS A 779 -14.84 27.71 40.80
CA CYS A 779 -15.42 26.54 41.44
C CYS A 779 -16.04 26.87 42.77
N SER A 780 -17.23 26.31 43.06
CA SER A 780 -17.83 26.35 44.37
C SER A 780 -17.34 25.23 45.29
N HIS A 781 -16.92 24.11 44.69
CA HIS A 781 -16.43 22.91 45.38
C HIS A 781 -15.08 22.47 44.77
N VAL A 782 -14.25 21.82 45.58
CA VAL A 782 -12.96 21.31 45.17
C VAL A 782 -12.73 19.91 45.72
N VAL A 783 -12.05 19.13 44.89
CA VAL A 783 -11.45 17.84 45.24
C VAL A 783 -9.95 17.98 44.99
N VAL A 784 -9.14 17.79 46.02
CA VAL A 784 -7.69 17.89 45.95
C VAL A 784 -7.07 16.51 45.94
N MET A 785 -6.26 16.25 44.94
CA MET A 785 -5.54 14.95 44.79
C MET A 785 -4.03 15.17 44.82
N ASN A 786 -3.31 14.23 45.44
CA ASN A 786 -1.86 14.19 45.39
C ASN A 786 -1.39 12.72 45.37
N HIS A 787 -0.44 12.39 44.48
CA HIS A 787 0.13 11.05 44.32
C HIS A 787 -0.93 9.91 44.26
N GLY A 788 -2.05 10.15 43.58
CA GLY A 788 -3.12 9.18 43.40
C GLY A 788 -4.13 9.11 44.55
N HIS A 789 -3.93 9.85 45.64
CA HIS A 789 -4.80 9.87 46.82
C HIS A 789 -5.66 11.13 46.90
N LEU A 790 -6.83 11.01 47.53
CA LEU A 790 -7.69 12.14 47.83
C LEU A 790 -7.18 12.80 49.14
N ILE A 791 -6.89 14.11 49.05
CA ILE A 791 -6.40 14.91 50.21
C ILE A 791 -7.54 15.70 50.84
N TYR A 792 -8.42 16.28 49.99
CA TYR A 792 -9.55 17.10 50.46
C TYR A 792 -10.73 17.00 49.48
N SER A 793 -11.94 17.06 50.00
CA SER A 793 -13.17 17.18 49.22
C SER A 793 -14.18 18.00 50.03
N GLY A 794 -14.63 19.13 49.49
CA GLY A 794 -15.57 20.06 50.13
C GLY A 794 -15.75 21.37 49.36
N THR A 795 -16.39 22.36 50.01
CA THR A 795 -16.53 23.69 49.40
C THR A 795 -15.21 24.48 49.44
N VAL A 796 -15.02 25.38 48.52
CA VAL A 796 -13.87 26.33 48.52
C VAL A 796 -13.90 27.17 49.82
N ALA A 797 -15.10 27.56 50.22
CA ALA A 797 -15.31 28.34 51.45
C ALA A 797 -14.87 27.56 52.74
N ASP A 798 -15.20 26.28 52.85
CA ASP A 798 -14.79 25.44 53.98
C ASP A 798 -13.28 25.23 53.99
N MET A 799 -12.65 25.09 52.85
CA MET A 799 -11.19 24.95 52.70
C MET A 799 -10.45 26.20 53.20
N LEU A 800 -11.05 27.39 53.01
CA LEU A 800 -10.53 28.68 53.50
C LEU A 800 -11.01 29.05 54.91
N ALA A 801 -11.97 28.31 55.47
CA ALA A 801 -12.56 28.60 56.79
C ALA A 801 -11.51 28.56 57.93
N GLY A 802 -11.49 29.61 58.73
CA GLY A 802 -10.53 29.75 59.83
C GLY A 802 -9.12 30.23 59.45
N ARG A 803 -8.90 30.53 58.19
CA ARG A 803 -7.58 30.94 57.61
C ARG A 803 -7.71 32.35 56.96
N SER A 804 -8.26 33.32 57.67
CA SER A 804 -8.53 34.65 57.18
C SER A 804 -7.25 35.34 56.65
N GLY A 805 -7.28 35.67 55.32
CA GLY A 805 -6.19 36.34 54.64
C GLY A 805 -5.25 35.47 53.80
N LEU A 806 -5.42 34.12 53.83
CA LEU A 806 -4.73 33.18 52.92
C LEU A 806 -5.51 33.00 51.62
N ARG A 807 -4.79 32.76 50.53
CA ARG A 807 -5.39 32.38 49.24
C ARG A 807 -5.49 30.89 49.16
N LEU A 808 -6.31 30.38 48.25
CA LEU A 808 -6.47 28.95 47.97
C LEU A 808 -5.10 28.29 47.67
N GLU A 809 -4.17 29.04 47.05
CA GLU A 809 -2.81 28.58 46.75
C GLU A 809 -2.00 28.26 47.98
N ASP A 810 -2.08 29.14 49.03
CA ASP A 810 -1.34 28.95 50.24
C ASP A 810 -1.85 27.72 51.01
N VAL A 811 -3.16 27.55 51.08
CA VAL A 811 -3.80 26.40 51.74
C VAL A 811 -3.56 25.09 50.98
N PHE A 812 -3.53 25.13 49.67
CA PHE A 812 -3.18 23.98 48.86
C PHE A 812 -1.75 23.51 49.08
N LEU A 813 -0.78 24.45 49.11
CA LEU A 813 0.63 24.12 49.35
C LEU A 813 0.84 23.52 50.73
N GLU A 814 0.10 24.00 51.75
CA GLU A 814 0.12 23.45 53.10
C GLU A 814 -0.39 22.01 53.10
N LEU A 815 -1.55 21.73 52.47
CA LEU A 815 -2.14 20.38 52.40
C LEU A 815 -1.28 19.39 51.62
N VAL A 816 -0.66 19.82 50.55
CA VAL A 816 0.20 18.97 49.71
C VAL A 816 1.58 18.80 50.32
N GLY A 817 2.07 19.80 51.07
CA GLY A 817 3.36 19.76 51.80
C GLY A 817 3.33 18.90 53.09
N GLU A 818 2.21 18.85 53.80
CA GLU A 818 2.05 17.98 55.00
C GLU A 818 1.94 16.49 54.61
N GLY A 819 1.42 16.15 53.43
CA GLY A 819 1.40 14.76 52.92
C GLY A 819 2.79 14.13 52.75
N HIS A 820 3.86 14.92 52.69
CA HIS A 820 5.26 14.44 52.61
C HIS A 820 5.85 14.04 53.98
N ARG A 821 5.17 14.30 55.11
CA ARG A 821 5.68 13.98 56.45
C ARG A 821 5.14 12.67 57.03
N VAL A 822 4.22 12.00 56.37
CA VAL A 822 3.60 10.76 56.93
C VAL A 822 4.26 9.47 56.41
N ASP A 823 5.13 9.57 55.38
CA ASP A 823 5.83 8.42 54.80
C ASP A 823 7.38 8.48 54.98
N GLN A 824 7.89 8.92 56.14
CA GLN A 824 9.28 8.76 56.54
C GLN A 824 9.39 7.91 57.80
#